data_41a2ccbe29d3a4108e46531374309889
#
_entry.id   41a2ccbe29d3a4108e46531374309889
#
_cell.length_a   1.000
_cell.length_b   1.000
_cell.length_c   1.000
_cell.angle_alpha   90.00
_cell.angle_beta   90.00
_cell.angle_gamma   90.00
#
_symmetry.space_group_name_H-M   'P 1'
#
loop_
_entity.id
_entity.type
_entity.pdbx_description
1 polymer ?
#
loop_
_entity_poly.entity_id
_entity_poly.type
_entity_poly.pdbx_seq_one_letter_code
_entity_poly.pdbx_strand_id
1 'polypeptide(L)'
;MIGQQVSHYRILGKLGGGGMGVVYEAEDLKLGRHVALKFIPENLAGDPKSLERFTREARAASLLNHPNICTIHGIEDNNGHPFIVMERLEGESLKQHIAGHAMEVDKVLEVGVQVADALMASHAKNIVHRDIKPANIFLTPSGQVKVLDFGLAKLVHHLGTEDDAGADNSLTAVGVIPGTAVYMSPEQARSETVDARSDLFSFGVVLYEMATGKKPFTGANSLVTLDAVLHSKPVPPRDLNPKIPVELEGIIGKAMEKDRNHRYQSAAEMKSDLALLKRETESGQVKSGSHTAKLRAATKTFGRTNRLQTYLLIGITGLLLTVLVAVGASYYKRREAANAEQRNAIAVLPLQNMNGDFNVDYLRFALSDELTSVLTYSRTLEVRPSSVTRKYVALDLDPKKVGQELRVGRLLTGSFRKQGDQLLVTLEAIDVPTDRLLWQTTVSDRAENLIGLHEQLTTQIQHGLLPILGGAAGASEEGASRPKNQQAYDFYLRSVAVPHDPVPNKEAIKMLEWAVGIDPSYAPAWEALGQRYYFDSLFGGGGEDMFQRSNNAYERAVTLDPNRVMAASLLITNRVERGDLGRAYDAATNLVRHRPQSADAHFALSFVYRYAGMLEQSTEECNAARQLDPGNFAYRSCAWSFLEMNKTDRAMDFVHLDAGSEWAAWVTPYVYLGEGNIAEAHESAKNMGKASTYHRDLMEACTAPQRPADMAKIVREAESSVMMEPDAEAWYHVGALMAACGQTEPAMRLLRAAVQQNYCAYSALLDDPLLKDLRKETAFNAVLTSASNCQAVLKEGRQ
;
A
#
# COMPACT_ATOMS: atom_id res chain seq x y z
N MET A 1 -3.30 -15.25 45.52
CA MET A 1 -1.93 -14.72 45.56
C MET A 1 -1.64 -13.69 46.66
N ILE A 2 -2.65 -12.93 47.20
CA ILE A 2 -2.39 -11.95 48.25
C ILE A 2 -1.89 -12.67 49.53
N GLY A 3 -0.81 -12.18 50.14
CA GLY A 3 -0.14 -12.79 51.27
C GLY A 3 0.89 -13.88 50.94
N GLN A 4 0.96 -14.30 49.67
CA GLN A 4 1.92 -15.30 49.22
C GLN A 4 3.27 -14.65 48.86
N GLN A 5 4.32 -15.43 48.94
CA GLN A 5 5.65 -15.04 48.48
C GLN A 5 5.93 -15.62 47.10
N VAL A 6 6.34 -14.75 46.18
CA VAL A 6 6.75 -15.09 44.80
C VAL A 6 8.19 -14.66 44.65
N SER A 7 9.14 -15.61 44.48
CA SER A 7 10.55 -15.35 44.57
C SER A 7 10.89 -14.70 45.92
N HIS A 8 11.44 -13.50 45.93
CA HIS A 8 11.74 -12.73 47.16
C HIS A 8 10.78 -11.55 47.36
N TYR A 9 9.62 -11.55 46.70
CA TYR A 9 8.58 -10.54 46.80
C TYR A 9 7.37 -11.08 47.60
N ARG A 10 6.91 -10.32 48.56
CA ARG A 10 5.69 -10.64 49.30
C ARG A 10 4.51 -9.82 48.74
N ILE A 11 3.51 -10.50 48.18
CA ILE A 11 2.37 -9.85 47.52
C ILE A 11 1.47 -9.23 48.62
N LEU A 12 1.28 -7.91 48.53
CA LEU A 12 0.50 -7.12 49.48
C LEU A 12 -0.94 -6.91 49.03
N GLY A 13 -1.16 -6.66 47.76
CA GLY A 13 -2.47 -6.32 47.25
C GLY A 13 -2.52 -6.40 45.71
N LYS A 14 -3.75 -6.34 45.17
CA LYS A 14 -3.96 -6.25 43.71
C LYS A 14 -4.10 -4.77 43.32
N LEU A 15 -3.22 -4.28 42.43
CA LEU A 15 -3.27 -2.90 41.91
C LEU A 15 -4.18 -2.79 40.70
N GLY A 16 -4.24 -3.82 39.86
CA GLY A 16 -5.06 -3.81 38.66
C GLY A 16 -5.06 -5.15 37.90
N GLY A 17 -5.90 -5.27 36.88
CA GLY A 17 -5.95 -6.44 36.03
C GLY A 17 -6.79 -6.21 34.80
N GLY A 18 -6.44 -6.83 33.69
CA GLY A 18 -7.12 -6.74 32.40
C GLY A 18 -6.56 -7.76 31.41
N GLY A 19 -6.89 -7.61 30.15
CA GLY A 19 -6.47 -8.54 29.09
C GLY A 19 -4.96 -8.71 28.92
N MET A 20 -4.14 -7.80 29.51
CA MET A 20 -2.65 -7.84 29.45
C MET A 20 -2.02 -8.39 30.74
N GLY A 21 -2.80 -9.03 31.62
CA GLY A 21 -2.32 -9.63 32.86
C GLY A 21 -2.81 -8.93 34.12
N VAL A 22 -2.29 -9.37 35.27
CA VAL A 22 -2.64 -8.88 36.59
C VAL A 22 -1.43 -8.20 37.21
N VAL A 23 -1.64 -7.01 37.78
CA VAL A 23 -0.61 -6.24 38.51
C VAL A 23 -0.88 -6.29 40.00
N TYR A 24 0.14 -6.70 40.76
CA TYR A 24 0.10 -6.76 42.22
C TYR A 24 1.11 -5.78 42.82
N GLU A 25 0.73 -5.18 43.95
CA GLU A 25 1.67 -4.53 44.85
C GLU A 25 2.40 -5.62 45.64
N ALA A 26 3.74 -5.49 45.75
CA ALA A 26 4.53 -6.40 46.55
C ALA A 26 5.66 -5.66 47.30
N GLU A 27 6.14 -6.25 48.35
CA GLU A 27 7.32 -5.84 49.10
C GLU A 27 8.51 -6.69 48.64
N ASP A 28 9.55 -6.01 48.15
CA ASP A 28 10.84 -6.62 47.90
C ASP A 28 11.55 -6.90 49.24
N LEU A 29 11.56 -8.15 49.67
CA LEU A 29 12.11 -8.55 50.98
C LEU A 29 13.64 -8.42 51.06
N LYS A 30 14.33 -8.29 49.94
CA LYS A 30 15.81 -8.11 49.91
C LYS A 30 16.18 -6.60 50.03
N LEU A 31 15.41 -5.72 49.40
CA LEU A 31 15.70 -4.30 49.36
C LEU A 31 14.81 -3.46 50.27
N GLY A 32 13.76 -4.03 50.89
CA GLY A 32 12.86 -3.35 51.77
C GLY A 32 12.02 -2.24 51.12
N ARG A 33 11.68 -2.40 49.83
CA ARG A 33 10.92 -1.42 49.08
C ARG A 33 9.64 -2.01 48.46
N HIS A 34 8.66 -1.15 48.20
CA HIS A 34 7.45 -1.53 47.50
C HIS A 34 7.69 -1.49 45.94
N VAL A 35 7.19 -2.50 45.27
CA VAL A 35 7.28 -2.67 43.80
C VAL A 35 5.92 -3.09 43.28
N ALA A 36 5.73 -2.92 41.97
CA ALA A 36 4.62 -3.50 41.23
C ALA A 36 5.09 -4.74 40.42
N LEU A 37 4.37 -5.86 40.61
CA LEU A 37 4.63 -7.10 39.88
C LEU A 37 3.55 -7.31 38.82
N LYS A 38 3.91 -7.31 37.55
CA LYS A 38 2.99 -7.56 36.45
C LYS A 38 3.18 -8.99 35.93
N PHE A 39 2.16 -9.84 36.16
CA PHE A 39 2.15 -11.21 35.67
C PHE A 39 1.53 -11.31 34.28
N ILE A 40 2.12 -12.15 33.45
CA ILE A 40 1.59 -12.48 32.13
C ILE A 40 0.36 -13.37 32.28
N PRO A 41 -0.67 -13.23 31.41
CA PRO A 41 -1.80 -14.14 31.38
C PRO A 41 -1.36 -15.58 31.11
N GLU A 42 -2.02 -16.57 31.76
CA GLU A 42 -1.66 -18.00 31.69
C GLU A 42 -1.68 -18.56 30.26
N ASN A 43 -2.57 -18.07 29.40
CA ASN A 43 -2.64 -18.46 28.00
C ASN A 43 -1.42 -18.02 27.17
N LEU A 44 -0.62 -17.07 27.63
CA LEU A 44 0.62 -16.62 27.02
C LEU A 44 1.85 -17.30 27.60
N ALA A 45 1.79 -17.70 28.88
CA ALA A 45 2.89 -18.37 29.55
C ALA A 45 3.17 -19.78 29.00
N GLY A 46 2.20 -20.41 28.33
CA GLY A 46 2.34 -21.74 27.74
C GLY A 46 3.04 -21.81 26.36
N ASP A 47 3.29 -20.66 25.70
CA ASP A 47 3.94 -20.60 24.40
C ASP A 47 5.39 -20.06 24.50
N PRO A 48 6.42 -20.93 24.26
CA PRO A 48 7.83 -20.54 24.37
C PRO A 48 8.22 -19.33 23.49
N LYS A 49 7.65 -19.19 22.29
CA LYS A 49 7.94 -18.08 21.37
C LYS A 49 7.37 -16.76 21.87
N SER A 50 6.15 -16.79 22.39
CA SER A 50 5.53 -15.62 23.02
C SER A 50 6.29 -15.16 24.25
N LEU A 51 6.83 -16.10 25.02
CA LEU A 51 7.65 -15.84 26.18
C LEU A 51 9.02 -15.22 25.83
N GLU A 52 9.69 -15.73 24.80
CA GLU A 52 10.95 -15.17 24.30
C GLU A 52 10.76 -13.72 23.81
N ARG A 53 9.68 -13.44 23.06
CA ARG A 53 9.36 -12.08 22.59
C ARG A 53 9.09 -11.15 23.75
N PHE A 54 8.26 -11.57 24.71
CA PHE A 54 7.99 -10.80 25.92
C PHE A 54 9.27 -10.42 26.66
N THR A 55 10.15 -11.38 26.86
CA THR A 55 11.42 -11.14 27.51
C THR A 55 12.29 -10.14 26.73
N ARG A 56 12.30 -10.24 25.40
CA ARG A 56 13.04 -9.32 24.53
C ARG A 56 12.47 -7.89 24.60
N GLU A 57 11.15 -7.74 24.54
CA GLU A 57 10.49 -6.42 24.59
C GLU A 57 10.60 -5.78 25.97
N ALA A 58 10.45 -6.56 27.03
CA ALA A 58 10.66 -6.06 28.39
C ALA A 58 12.15 -5.69 28.65
N ARG A 59 13.11 -6.41 28.07
CA ARG A 59 14.53 -6.00 28.10
C ARG A 59 14.76 -4.69 27.34
N ALA A 60 14.14 -4.50 26.18
CA ALA A 60 14.25 -3.23 25.45
C ALA A 60 13.67 -2.06 26.26
N ALA A 61 12.50 -2.25 26.87
CA ALA A 61 11.87 -1.25 27.72
C ALA A 61 12.69 -0.96 29.00
N SER A 62 13.39 -1.94 29.56
CA SER A 62 14.23 -1.73 30.74
C SER A 62 15.47 -0.85 30.49
N LEU A 63 15.83 -0.63 29.22
CA LEU A 63 16.91 0.32 28.85
C LEU A 63 16.46 1.77 28.95
N LEU A 64 15.16 2.02 29.12
CA LEU A 64 14.60 3.36 29.24
C LEU A 64 14.69 3.82 30.70
N ASN A 65 15.53 4.81 30.95
CA ASN A 65 15.62 5.49 32.25
C ASN A 65 15.28 6.98 32.03
N HIS A 66 14.05 7.38 32.37
CA HIS A 66 13.56 8.74 32.15
C HIS A 66 12.50 9.10 33.20
N PRO A 67 12.46 10.34 33.71
CA PRO A 67 11.52 10.74 34.76
C PRO A 67 10.06 10.51 34.39
N ASN A 68 9.70 10.59 33.11
CA ASN A 68 8.33 10.41 32.63
C ASN A 68 8.05 9.01 32.04
N ILE A 69 8.92 8.02 32.27
CA ILE A 69 8.72 6.63 31.89
C ILE A 69 8.75 5.76 33.15
N CYS A 70 7.85 4.77 33.24
CA CYS A 70 7.82 3.82 34.35
C CYS A 70 9.07 2.95 34.32
N THR A 71 9.80 2.92 35.42
CA THR A 71 11.06 2.18 35.53
C THR A 71 10.79 0.68 35.68
N ILE A 72 11.37 -0.14 34.81
CA ILE A 72 11.40 -1.59 34.94
C ILE A 72 12.65 -1.96 35.73
N HIS A 73 12.47 -2.62 36.89
CA HIS A 73 13.55 -3.07 37.75
C HIS A 73 14.15 -4.40 37.34
N GLY A 74 13.33 -5.28 36.73
CA GLY A 74 13.78 -6.59 36.29
C GLY A 74 12.65 -7.45 35.71
N ILE A 75 13.07 -8.60 35.17
CA ILE A 75 12.19 -9.67 34.73
C ILE A 75 12.61 -10.91 35.50
N GLU A 76 11.66 -11.52 36.20
CA GLU A 76 11.89 -12.75 36.99
C GLU A 76 10.90 -13.84 36.58
N ASP A 77 11.21 -15.05 36.94
CA ASP A 77 10.36 -16.22 36.72
C ASP A 77 10.00 -16.90 38.04
N ASN A 78 8.77 -17.34 38.15
CA ASN A 78 8.32 -18.16 39.26
C ASN A 78 7.66 -19.45 38.76
N ASN A 79 8.40 -20.55 38.73
CA ASN A 79 7.91 -21.86 38.26
C ASN A 79 7.34 -21.86 36.83
N GLY A 80 8.03 -21.19 35.88
CA GLY A 80 7.61 -21.10 34.49
C GLY A 80 6.56 -19.99 34.23
N HIS A 81 6.29 -19.14 35.20
CA HIS A 81 5.41 -17.98 35.10
C HIS A 81 6.25 -16.69 35.23
N PRO A 82 6.71 -16.11 34.14
CA PRO A 82 7.48 -14.88 34.17
C PRO A 82 6.65 -13.68 34.55
N PHE A 83 7.28 -12.75 35.25
CA PHE A 83 6.67 -11.49 35.65
C PHE A 83 7.67 -10.32 35.56
N ILE A 84 7.14 -9.13 35.34
CA ILE A 84 7.94 -7.90 35.32
C ILE A 84 7.87 -7.25 36.69
N VAL A 85 9.02 -6.85 37.21
CA VAL A 85 9.16 -6.03 38.40
C VAL A 85 9.37 -4.58 37.99
N MET A 86 8.50 -3.68 38.44
CA MET A 86 8.56 -2.27 38.07
C MET A 86 8.34 -1.36 39.30
N GLU A 87 8.62 -0.07 39.15
CA GLU A 87 8.36 0.92 40.19
C GLU A 87 6.86 0.94 40.55
N ARG A 88 6.58 1.01 41.83
CA ARG A 88 5.22 1.23 42.34
C ARG A 88 4.88 2.72 42.22
N LEU A 89 3.80 3.03 41.54
CA LEU A 89 3.33 4.40 41.34
C LEU A 89 2.17 4.70 42.27
N GLU A 90 2.12 5.90 42.83
CA GLU A 90 1.00 6.46 43.56
C GLU A 90 0.28 7.50 42.70
N GLY A 91 -1.06 7.47 42.68
CA GLY A 91 -1.87 8.37 41.87
C GLY A 91 -2.95 7.63 41.08
N GLU A 92 -3.28 8.14 39.91
CA GLU A 92 -4.34 7.59 39.04
C GLU A 92 -3.94 7.60 37.56
N SER A 93 -4.59 6.75 36.74
CA SER A 93 -4.42 6.79 35.30
C SER A 93 -5.09 8.04 34.72
N LEU A 94 -4.53 8.54 33.59
CA LEU A 94 -5.12 9.66 32.85
C LEU A 94 -6.57 9.35 32.42
N LYS A 95 -6.89 8.07 32.16
CA LYS A 95 -8.26 7.62 31.88
C LYS A 95 -9.23 7.91 33.05
N GLN A 96 -8.80 7.64 34.29
CA GLN A 96 -9.58 7.95 35.49
C GLN A 96 -9.69 9.45 35.71
N HIS A 97 -8.63 10.18 35.42
CA HIS A 97 -8.60 11.64 35.59
C HIS A 97 -9.53 12.36 34.58
N ILE A 98 -9.55 11.96 33.31
CA ILE A 98 -10.45 12.52 32.30
C ILE A 98 -11.91 12.21 32.63
N ALA A 99 -12.22 10.96 32.91
CA ALA A 99 -13.58 10.50 33.31
C ALA A 99 -14.72 11.05 32.43
N GLY A 100 -14.46 11.35 31.15
CA GLY A 100 -15.44 11.91 30.23
C GLY A 100 -15.62 13.44 30.30
N HIS A 101 -14.78 14.15 31.06
CA HIS A 101 -14.80 15.61 31.18
C HIS A 101 -13.54 16.24 30.57
N ALA A 102 -13.72 17.41 29.97
CA ALA A 102 -12.57 18.18 29.44
C ALA A 102 -11.70 18.67 30.63
N MET A 103 -10.38 18.52 30.42
CA MET A 103 -9.39 19.08 31.38
C MET A 103 -9.18 20.57 31.11
N GLU A 104 -8.73 21.32 32.13
CA GLU A 104 -8.30 22.69 31.92
C GLU A 104 -7.06 22.75 30.98
N VAL A 105 -7.00 23.75 30.09
CA VAL A 105 -6.00 23.85 29.03
C VAL A 105 -4.57 23.80 29.56
N ASP A 106 -4.31 24.50 30.67
CA ASP A 106 -2.97 24.51 31.30
C ASP A 106 -2.53 23.11 31.74
N LYS A 107 -3.48 22.30 32.23
CA LYS A 107 -3.20 20.92 32.63
C LYS A 107 -2.99 20.01 31.40
N VAL A 108 -3.76 20.24 30.32
CA VAL A 108 -3.54 19.54 29.04
C VAL A 108 -2.12 19.78 28.50
N LEU A 109 -1.66 21.03 28.56
CA LEU A 109 -0.32 21.41 28.11
C LEU A 109 0.77 20.87 29.05
N GLU A 110 0.56 20.91 30.38
CA GLU A 110 1.50 20.36 31.35
C GLU A 110 1.71 18.85 31.16
N VAL A 111 0.64 18.10 31.04
CA VAL A 111 0.68 16.63 30.76
C VAL A 111 1.23 16.38 29.38
N GLY A 112 0.80 17.16 28.39
CA GLY A 112 1.23 17.04 27.00
C GLY A 112 2.73 17.15 26.81
N VAL A 113 3.37 18.14 27.41
CA VAL A 113 4.83 18.33 27.35
C VAL A 113 5.57 17.12 27.94
N GLN A 114 5.09 16.59 29.07
CA GLN A 114 5.74 15.48 29.76
C GLN A 114 5.60 14.16 28.98
N VAL A 115 4.44 13.89 28.35
CA VAL A 115 4.25 12.70 27.47
C VAL A 115 5.13 12.81 26.24
N ALA A 116 5.18 13.99 25.59
CA ALA A 116 6.06 14.20 24.43
C ALA A 116 7.55 14.01 24.79
N ASP A 117 7.95 14.36 26.03
CA ASP A 117 9.31 14.13 26.52
C ASP A 117 9.63 12.64 26.69
N ALA A 118 8.70 11.89 27.23
CA ALA A 118 8.80 10.42 27.34
C ALA A 118 8.95 9.76 25.97
N LEU A 119 8.09 10.16 25.01
CA LEU A 119 8.15 9.66 23.64
C LEU A 119 9.47 10.05 22.93
N MET A 120 9.95 11.25 23.13
CA MET A 120 11.24 11.69 22.58
C MET A 120 12.39 10.80 23.09
N ALA A 121 12.41 10.49 24.38
CA ALA A 121 13.43 9.66 24.99
C ALA A 121 13.40 8.19 24.49
N SER A 122 12.21 7.64 24.27
CA SER A 122 12.07 6.28 23.74
C SER A 122 12.41 6.18 22.26
N HIS A 123 11.95 7.17 21.45
CA HIS A 123 12.22 7.21 20.01
C HIS A 123 13.71 7.40 19.70
N ALA A 124 14.44 8.16 20.54
CA ALA A 124 15.88 8.31 20.43
C ALA A 124 16.65 6.98 20.59
N LYS A 125 16.02 5.96 21.20
CA LYS A 125 16.55 4.59 21.32
C LYS A 125 15.90 3.60 20.34
N ASN A 126 15.18 4.09 19.33
CA ASN A 126 14.41 3.32 18.36
C ASN A 126 13.35 2.41 19.01
N ILE A 127 12.80 2.83 20.16
CA ILE A 127 11.73 2.12 20.86
C ILE A 127 10.41 2.87 20.61
N VAL A 128 9.53 2.24 19.83
CA VAL A 128 8.17 2.74 19.56
C VAL A 128 7.21 2.11 20.56
N HIS A 129 6.33 2.90 21.15
CA HIS A 129 5.41 2.46 22.22
C HIS A 129 4.25 1.58 21.71
N ARG A 130 3.62 1.98 20.59
CA ARG A 130 2.57 1.27 19.86
C ARG A 130 1.21 1.14 20.55
N ASP A 131 1.07 1.56 21.80
CA ASP A 131 -0.19 1.50 22.58
C ASP A 131 -0.36 2.74 23.49
N ILE A 132 -0.12 3.93 22.95
CA ILE A 132 -0.35 5.19 23.65
C ILE A 132 -1.87 5.41 23.80
N LYS A 133 -2.32 5.44 25.05
CA LYS A 133 -3.73 5.67 25.42
C LYS A 133 -3.81 6.18 26.87
N PRO A 134 -4.92 6.81 27.29
CA PRO A 134 -5.04 7.35 28.65
C PRO A 134 -4.86 6.33 29.77
N ALA A 135 -5.16 5.05 29.54
CA ALA A 135 -4.96 3.99 30.52
C ALA A 135 -3.47 3.67 30.78
N ASN A 136 -2.58 3.98 29.83
CA ASN A 136 -1.13 3.74 29.91
C ASN A 136 -0.35 5.03 30.26
N ILE A 137 -1.03 6.10 30.64
CA ILE A 137 -0.45 7.34 31.14
C ILE A 137 -0.91 7.51 32.58
N PHE A 138 0.02 7.65 33.49
CA PHE A 138 -0.25 7.73 34.93
C PHE A 138 0.14 9.11 35.46
N LEU A 139 -0.73 9.69 36.34
CA LEU A 139 -0.52 10.97 36.95
C LEU A 139 -0.23 10.76 38.43
N THR A 140 0.92 11.19 38.89
CA THR A 140 1.25 11.17 40.34
C THR A 140 0.66 12.36 41.06
N PRO A 141 0.51 12.31 42.41
CA PRO A 141 0.03 13.44 43.21
C PRO A 141 0.89 14.71 43.09
N SER A 142 2.17 14.54 42.72
CA SER A 142 3.10 15.67 42.46
C SER A 142 2.92 16.32 41.07
N GLY A 143 2.00 15.82 40.27
CA GLY A 143 1.78 16.28 38.88
C GLY A 143 2.77 15.70 37.85
N GLN A 144 3.61 14.76 38.27
CA GLN A 144 4.52 14.08 37.35
C GLN A 144 3.76 13.04 36.53
N VAL A 145 4.03 12.99 35.23
CA VAL A 145 3.51 11.98 34.32
C VAL A 145 4.46 10.77 34.25
N LYS A 146 3.90 9.57 34.23
CA LYS A 146 4.62 8.32 33.97
C LYS A 146 3.94 7.55 32.85
N VAL A 147 4.64 7.31 31.74
CA VAL A 147 4.16 6.46 30.64
C VAL A 147 4.49 5.00 30.97
N LEU A 148 3.48 4.14 30.87
CA LEU A 148 3.54 2.71 31.21
C LEU A 148 3.60 1.84 29.95
N ASP A 149 4.04 0.59 30.07
CA ASP A 149 3.83 -0.52 29.13
C ASP A 149 4.37 -0.31 27.71
N PHE A 150 5.62 0.14 27.56
CA PHE A 150 6.31 0.24 26.26
C PHE A 150 6.42 -1.13 25.57
N GLY A 151 5.85 -1.23 24.36
CA GLY A 151 6.03 -2.37 23.45
C GLY A 151 5.31 -3.68 23.80
N LEU A 152 4.82 -3.84 25.03
CA LEU A 152 4.20 -5.09 25.53
C LEU A 152 2.86 -5.44 24.84
N ALA A 153 2.26 -4.53 24.09
CA ALA A 153 0.96 -4.73 23.43
C ALA A 153 1.01 -5.68 22.22
N LYS A 154 2.18 -5.86 21.60
CA LYS A 154 2.33 -6.74 20.42
C LYS A 154 2.09 -8.22 20.74
N LEU A 155 2.26 -8.62 21.99
CA LEU A 155 2.06 -10.01 22.46
C LEU A 155 0.60 -10.47 22.39
N VAL A 156 -0.35 -9.56 22.61
CA VAL A 156 -1.78 -9.90 22.63
C VAL A 156 -2.37 -9.95 21.21
N HIS A 157 -1.80 -9.22 20.27
CA HIS A 157 -2.28 -9.17 18.88
C HIS A 157 -1.71 -10.27 17.97
N HIS A 158 -0.69 -11.03 18.40
CA HIS A 158 -0.06 -12.09 17.61
C HIS A 158 -0.28 -13.50 18.19
N LEU A 159 -1.36 -13.71 18.93
CA LEU A 159 -1.81 -15.04 19.40
C LEU A 159 -2.51 -15.87 18.31
N GLY A 160 -2.39 -15.49 17.07
CA GLY A 160 -2.65 -16.30 15.91
C GLY A 160 -1.38 -16.37 15.08
N THR A 161 -0.61 -17.44 15.26
CA THR A 161 0.28 -17.99 14.24
C THR A 161 1.42 -17.12 13.67
N GLU A 162 2.63 -17.29 14.19
CA GLU A 162 3.86 -17.10 13.40
C GLU A 162 4.44 -18.45 12.88
N ASP A 163 3.83 -19.59 13.16
CA ASP A 163 4.15 -20.86 12.48
C ASP A 163 3.11 -21.28 11.44
N ASP A 164 1.98 -20.55 11.37
CA ASP A 164 1.04 -20.59 10.25
C ASP A 164 1.12 -19.24 9.53
N ALA A 165 2.09 -19.08 8.66
CA ALA A 165 2.10 -18.05 7.62
C ALA A 165 1.03 -18.38 6.59
N GLY A 166 -0.23 -18.43 6.99
CA GLY A 166 -1.30 -18.89 6.13
C GLY A 166 -2.72 -18.74 6.63
N ALA A 167 -2.97 -17.96 7.68
CA ALA A 167 -4.35 -17.69 8.10
C ALA A 167 -4.56 -16.20 8.32
N ASP A 168 -5.36 -15.63 7.44
CA ASP A 168 -6.21 -14.44 7.59
C ASP A 168 -5.78 -13.43 8.69
N ASN A 169 -5.02 -12.41 8.27
CA ASN A 169 -4.93 -11.14 9.00
C ASN A 169 -6.24 -10.35 8.89
N SER A 170 -7.38 -11.00 9.14
CA SER A 170 -8.60 -10.29 9.41
C SER A 170 -8.58 -9.85 10.87
N LEU A 171 -8.62 -8.56 11.13
CA LEU A 171 -8.81 -7.90 12.43
C LEU A 171 -10.09 -8.38 13.19
N THR A 172 -10.73 -9.43 12.73
CA THR A 172 -11.93 -10.08 13.29
C THR A 172 -11.63 -11.32 14.11
N ALA A 173 -10.40 -11.84 14.12
CA ALA A 173 -10.04 -12.99 14.95
C ALA A 173 -9.58 -12.53 16.35
N VAL A 174 -10.50 -12.58 17.29
CA VAL A 174 -10.32 -12.75 18.75
C VAL A 174 -9.28 -11.82 19.41
N GLY A 175 -9.72 -10.68 19.97
CA GLY A 175 -8.96 -10.03 21.03
C GLY A 175 -8.83 -8.52 21.00
N VAL A 176 -9.45 -7.78 20.08
CA VAL A 176 -9.53 -6.31 20.22
C VAL A 176 -10.42 -5.99 21.40
N ILE A 177 -9.82 -5.64 22.54
CA ILE A 177 -10.55 -5.18 23.72
C ILE A 177 -11.37 -3.97 23.30
N PRO A 178 -12.71 -3.97 23.49
CA PRO A 178 -13.55 -2.82 23.18
C PRO A 178 -12.99 -1.55 23.84
N GLY A 179 -12.67 -0.53 23.04
CA GLY A 179 -12.16 0.74 23.53
C GLY A 179 -10.68 1.05 23.22
N THR A 180 -9.85 0.09 22.77
CA THR A 180 -8.46 0.35 22.39
C THR A 180 -8.32 0.81 20.93
N ALA A 181 -9.22 0.39 20.04
CA ALA A 181 -9.22 0.72 18.62
C ALA A 181 -9.21 2.22 18.31
N VAL A 182 -9.79 3.04 19.19
CA VAL A 182 -9.90 4.50 19.05
C VAL A 182 -8.51 5.19 18.98
N TYR A 183 -7.51 4.63 19.66
CA TYR A 183 -6.17 5.23 19.78
C TYR A 183 -5.17 4.68 18.77
N MET A 184 -5.57 3.69 17.96
CA MET A 184 -4.71 3.14 16.90
C MET A 184 -4.44 4.20 15.82
N SER A 185 -3.23 4.23 15.33
CA SER A 185 -2.91 5.03 14.15
C SER A 185 -3.48 4.37 12.87
N PRO A 186 -3.69 5.13 11.77
CA PRO A 186 -4.14 4.56 10.51
C PRO A 186 -3.28 3.40 10.00
N GLU A 187 -1.97 3.50 10.14
CA GLU A 187 -1.02 2.44 9.76
C GLU A 187 -1.14 1.20 10.65
N GLN A 188 -1.42 1.36 11.95
CA GLN A 188 -1.72 0.22 12.83
C GLN A 188 -3.04 -0.45 12.44
N ALA A 189 -4.07 0.35 12.14
CA ALA A 189 -5.37 -0.15 11.70
C ALA A 189 -5.29 -0.89 10.35
N ARG A 190 -4.32 -0.56 9.49
CA ARG A 190 -4.05 -1.25 8.22
C ARG A 190 -3.03 -2.38 8.34
N SER A 191 -2.52 -2.66 9.54
CA SER A 191 -1.41 -3.63 9.75
C SER A 191 -0.14 -3.28 8.94
N GLU A 192 0.09 -1.99 8.65
CA GLU A 192 1.28 -1.47 7.99
C GLU A 192 2.47 -1.35 8.96
N THR A 193 3.65 -1.09 8.41
CA THR A 193 4.85 -0.82 9.21
C THR A 193 4.65 0.39 10.12
N VAL A 194 4.84 0.19 11.42
CA VAL A 194 4.65 1.19 12.48
C VAL A 194 6.00 1.82 12.84
N ASP A 195 6.06 3.15 12.86
CA ASP A 195 7.23 3.93 13.29
C ASP A 195 6.86 4.94 14.42
N ALA A 196 7.80 5.79 14.81
CA ALA A 196 7.62 6.79 15.86
C ALA A 196 6.40 7.72 15.63
N ARG A 197 6.03 7.99 14.38
CA ARG A 197 4.91 8.85 14.01
C ARG A 197 3.54 8.23 14.35
N SER A 198 3.49 6.91 14.52
CA SER A 198 2.29 6.21 14.98
C SER A 198 1.97 6.56 16.43
N ASP A 199 3.00 6.66 17.30
CA ASP A 199 2.82 7.10 18.69
C ASP A 199 2.35 8.57 18.76
N LEU A 200 2.83 9.42 17.81
CA LEU A 200 2.43 10.83 17.74
C LEU A 200 0.96 10.99 17.33
N PHE A 201 0.45 10.13 16.45
CA PHE A 201 -0.99 10.08 16.13
C PHE A 201 -1.80 9.67 17.35
N SER A 202 -1.44 8.56 18.00
CA SER A 202 -2.13 8.07 19.21
C SER A 202 -2.10 9.11 20.32
N PHE A 203 -1.00 9.83 20.45
CA PHE A 203 -0.87 10.94 21.39
C PHE A 203 -1.75 12.14 20.99
N GLY A 204 -1.90 12.45 19.71
CA GLY A 204 -2.87 13.43 19.22
C GLY A 204 -4.30 13.10 19.63
N VAL A 205 -4.69 11.81 19.55
CA VAL A 205 -6.00 11.31 20.01
C VAL A 205 -6.16 11.51 21.52
N VAL A 206 -5.10 11.25 22.31
CA VAL A 206 -5.11 11.49 23.77
C VAL A 206 -5.27 12.98 24.09
N LEU A 207 -4.54 13.86 23.40
CA LEU A 207 -4.67 15.32 23.57
C LEU A 207 -6.09 15.81 23.25
N TYR A 208 -6.68 15.28 22.18
CA TYR A 208 -8.08 15.57 21.83
C TYR A 208 -9.03 15.19 22.97
N GLU A 209 -8.90 13.96 23.51
CA GLU A 209 -9.76 13.49 24.60
C GLU A 209 -9.54 14.29 25.88
N MET A 210 -8.30 14.66 26.22
CA MET A 210 -8.01 15.53 27.35
C MET A 210 -8.70 16.90 27.21
N ALA A 211 -8.59 17.50 26.01
CA ALA A 211 -9.09 18.85 25.77
C ALA A 211 -10.63 18.92 25.64
N THR A 212 -11.28 17.84 25.21
CA THR A 212 -12.73 17.82 24.94
C THR A 212 -13.55 16.94 25.86
N GLY A 213 -12.93 16.01 26.60
CA GLY A 213 -13.61 14.94 27.33
C GLY A 213 -14.26 13.88 26.42
N LYS A 214 -14.08 13.97 25.12
CA LYS A 214 -14.69 13.05 24.14
C LYS A 214 -13.62 12.45 23.25
N LYS A 215 -13.90 11.24 22.75
CA LYS A 215 -13.02 10.56 21.80
C LYS A 215 -13.26 11.09 20.38
N PRO A 216 -12.21 11.34 19.57
CA PRO A 216 -12.37 11.88 18.21
C PRO A 216 -13.00 10.90 17.23
N PHE A 217 -12.82 9.60 17.46
CA PHE A 217 -13.33 8.52 16.61
C PHE A 217 -14.17 7.57 17.45
N THR A 218 -15.44 7.42 17.10
CA THR A 218 -16.37 6.54 17.80
C THR A 218 -17.27 5.83 16.81
N GLY A 219 -17.61 4.58 17.11
CA GLY A 219 -18.48 3.75 16.25
C GLY A 219 -19.28 2.76 17.08
N ALA A 220 -20.32 2.17 16.48
CA ALA A 220 -21.18 1.18 17.13
C ALA A 220 -20.42 -0.11 17.52
N ASN A 221 -19.31 -0.40 16.85
CA ASN A 221 -18.42 -1.53 17.15
C ASN A 221 -16.97 -1.16 16.81
N SER A 222 -16.03 -2.08 17.10
CA SER A 222 -14.60 -1.85 16.86
C SER A 222 -14.25 -1.62 15.37
N LEU A 223 -14.95 -2.26 14.45
CA LEU A 223 -14.72 -2.11 13.00
C LEU A 223 -15.12 -0.72 12.52
N VAL A 224 -16.29 -0.22 12.94
CA VAL A 224 -16.75 1.15 12.62
C VAL A 224 -15.83 2.19 13.25
N THR A 225 -15.29 1.90 14.45
CA THR A 225 -14.30 2.77 15.07
C THR A 225 -12.98 2.80 14.30
N LEU A 226 -12.49 1.65 13.81
CA LEU A 226 -11.29 1.55 12.96
C LEU A 226 -11.49 2.26 11.64
N ASP A 227 -12.65 2.12 11.03
CA ASP A 227 -12.99 2.87 9.80
C ASP A 227 -12.96 4.39 10.04
N ALA A 228 -13.52 4.85 11.16
CA ALA A 228 -13.45 6.26 11.54
C ALA A 228 -12.00 6.73 11.76
N VAL A 229 -11.15 5.90 12.36
CA VAL A 229 -9.69 6.17 12.48
C VAL A 229 -9.03 6.30 11.11
N LEU A 230 -9.42 5.47 10.15
CA LEU A 230 -8.83 5.46 8.81
C LEU A 230 -9.29 6.65 7.96
N HIS A 231 -10.59 6.99 8.02
CA HIS A 231 -11.20 7.82 6.99
C HIS A 231 -11.90 9.07 7.50
N SER A 232 -12.41 9.08 8.75
CA SER A 232 -13.20 10.20 9.23
C SER A 232 -12.33 11.35 9.75
N LYS A 233 -12.76 12.59 9.49
CA LYS A 233 -12.22 13.76 10.18
C LYS A 233 -12.95 13.92 11.52
N PRO A 234 -12.22 14.11 12.62
CA PRO A 234 -12.86 14.38 13.92
C PRO A 234 -13.58 15.74 13.91
N VAL A 235 -14.54 15.89 14.78
CA VAL A 235 -15.15 17.20 15.05
C VAL A 235 -14.03 18.14 15.57
N PRO A 236 -13.94 19.39 15.09
CA PRO A 236 -12.93 20.32 15.57
C PRO A 236 -13.02 20.47 17.11
N PRO A 237 -11.90 20.37 17.84
CA PRO A 237 -11.92 20.43 19.31
C PRO A 237 -12.62 21.67 19.88
N ARG A 238 -12.51 22.82 19.21
CA ARG A 238 -13.12 24.09 19.63
C ARG A 238 -14.64 24.12 19.47
N ASP A 239 -15.20 23.30 18.59
CA ASP A 239 -16.67 23.16 18.45
C ASP A 239 -17.26 22.43 19.67
N LEU A 240 -16.46 21.60 20.35
CA LEU A 240 -16.84 20.88 21.57
C LEU A 240 -16.46 21.64 22.86
N ASN A 241 -15.34 22.36 22.85
CA ASN A 241 -14.86 23.16 23.94
C ASN A 241 -14.26 24.49 23.44
N PRO A 242 -15.04 25.58 23.40
CA PRO A 242 -14.59 26.88 22.91
C PRO A 242 -13.44 27.52 23.69
N LYS A 243 -13.09 27.01 24.88
CA LYS A 243 -11.95 27.48 25.65
C LYS A 243 -10.59 27.05 25.08
N ILE A 244 -10.56 26.09 24.13
CA ILE A 244 -9.34 25.58 23.52
C ILE A 244 -8.73 26.68 22.63
N PRO A 245 -7.42 27.03 22.82
CA PRO A 245 -6.71 27.94 21.93
C PRO A 245 -6.64 27.38 20.49
N VAL A 246 -6.61 28.26 19.49
CA VAL A 246 -6.51 27.85 18.07
C VAL A 246 -5.20 27.13 17.81
N GLU A 247 -4.15 27.48 18.51
CA GLU A 247 -2.83 26.86 18.44
C GLU A 247 -2.89 25.39 18.94
N LEU A 248 -3.58 25.12 20.04
CA LEU A 248 -3.77 23.74 20.56
C LEU A 248 -4.61 22.90 19.60
N GLU A 249 -5.67 23.46 19.01
CA GLU A 249 -6.44 22.79 17.96
C GLU A 249 -5.56 22.46 16.74
N GLY A 250 -4.67 23.37 16.36
CA GLY A 250 -3.69 23.16 15.29
C GLY A 250 -2.70 22.02 15.60
N ILE A 251 -2.16 21.97 16.83
CA ILE A 251 -1.27 20.89 17.28
C ILE A 251 -1.98 19.54 17.25
N ILE A 252 -3.20 19.46 17.79
CA ILE A 252 -4.02 18.26 17.79
C ILE A 252 -4.33 17.82 16.36
N GLY A 253 -4.74 18.74 15.48
CA GLY A 253 -5.04 18.45 14.08
C GLY A 253 -3.84 17.90 13.33
N LYS A 254 -2.65 18.57 13.45
CA LYS A 254 -1.41 18.12 12.83
C LYS A 254 -0.99 16.72 13.32
N ALA A 255 -1.13 16.43 14.62
CA ALA A 255 -0.81 15.12 15.17
C ALA A 255 -1.72 14.01 14.61
N MET A 256 -3.02 14.31 14.39
CA MET A 256 -4.02 13.35 13.93
C MET A 256 -4.18 13.31 12.40
N GLU A 257 -3.29 13.92 11.61
CA GLU A 257 -3.29 13.78 10.15
C GLU A 257 -3.21 12.30 9.74
N LYS A 258 -4.00 11.92 8.72
CA LYS A 258 -4.10 10.52 8.31
C LYS A 258 -2.84 10.07 7.57
N ASP A 259 -2.26 10.94 6.76
CA ASP A 259 -0.96 10.71 6.14
C ASP A 259 0.16 11.01 7.15
N ARG A 260 0.98 9.99 7.45
CA ARG A 260 2.11 10.10 8.38
C ARG A 260 3.12 11.19 7.99
N ASN A 261 3.22 11.55 6.70
CA ASN A 261 4.16 12.57 6.22
C ASN A 261 3.69 13.99 6.51
N HIS A 262 2.41 14.20 6.75
CA HIS A 262 1.83 15.49 7.13
C HIS A 262 1.72 15.67 8.65
N ARG A 263 2.05 14.64 9.44
CA ARG A 263 2.10 14.70 10.90
C ARG A 263 3.38 15.35 11.41
N TYR A 264 3.49 15.46 12.71
CA TYR A 264 4.79 15.66 13.36
C TYR A 264 5.76 14.56 12.97
N GLN A 265 6.98 14.94 12.58
CA GLN A 265 8.01 13.96 12.19
C GLN A 265 8.83 13.47 13.38
N SER A 266 8.78 14.16 14.51
CA SER A 266 9.42 13.73 15.76
C SER A 266 8.64 14.19 17.00
N ALA A 267 8.81 13.46 18.10
CA ALA A 267 8.26 13.86 19.40
C ALA A 267 8.90 15.18 19.91
N ALA A 268 10.14 15.49 19.51
CA ALA A 268 10.82 16.73 19.84
C ALA A 268 10.11 17.96 19.23
N GLU A 269 9.67 17.86 17.97
CA GLU A 269 8.90 18.91 17.29
C GLU A 269 7.58 19.17 18.03
N MET A 270 6.82 18.12 18.32
CA MET A 270 5.55 18.23 19.02
C MET A 270 5.71 18.77 20.45
N LYS A 271 6.76 18.33 21.18
CA LYS A 271 7.12 18.88 22.50
C LYS A 271 7.40 20.38 22.46
N SER A 272 8.14 20.82 21.41
CA SER A 272 8.49 22.24 21.22
C SER A 272 7.25 23.10 21.07
N ASP A 273 6.30 22.70 20.22
CA ASP A 273 5.06 23.44 20.00
C ASP A 273 4.17 23.48 21.26
N LEU A 274 4.03 22.35 21.96
CA LEU A 274 3.30 22.31 23.24
C LEU A 274 3.94 23.18 24.33
N ALA A 275 5.28 23.18 24.43
CA ALA A 275 6.00 23.97 25.42
C ALA A 275 5.96 25.47 25.09
N LEU A 276 5.97 25.83 23.80
CA LEU A 276 5.80 27.23 23.37
C LEU A 276 4.41 27.73 23.76
N LEU A 277 3.36 26.99 23.41
CA LEU A 277 1.99 27.37 23.77
C LEU A 277 1.77 27.45 25.29
N LYS A 278 2.37 26.52 26.06
CA LYS A 278 2.32 26.58 27.53
C LYS A 278 2.90 27.88 28.06
N ARG A 279 4.07 28.35 27.56
CA ARG A 279 4.69 29.60 27.98
C ARG A 279 3.85 30.83 27.61
N GLU A 280 3.21 30.80 26.44
CA GLU A 280 2.34 31.89 25.96
C GLU A 280 1.08 31.99 26.86
N THR A 281 0.49 30.87 27.25
CA THR A 281 -0.67 30.79 28.13
C THR A 281 -0.30 31.28 29.53
N GLU A 282 0.83 30.85 30.09
CA GLU A 282 1.34 31.29 31.41
C GLU A 282 1.70 32.76 31.44
N SER A 283 2.16 33.36 30.34
CA SER A 283 2.57 34.78 30.25
C SER A 283 1.40 35.73 30.02
N GLY A 284 0.17 35.25 29.87
CA GLY A 284 -1.04 36.09 29.68
C GLY A 284 -1.06 36.83 28.32
N GLN A 285 -0.18 36.50 27.39
CA GLN A 285 -0.11 37.11 26.03
C GLN A 285 -0.85 36.29 24.98
N VAL A 286 -2.10 35.95 25.20
CA VAL A 286 -2.94 35.48 24.10
C VAL A 286 -3.43 36.72 23.33
N LYS A 287 -2.66 37.16 22.36
CA LYS A 287 -3.14 38.16 21.40
C LYS A 287 -4.19 37.52 20.50
N SER A 288 -5.46 37.89 20.77
CA SER A 288 -6.54 37.77 19.78
C SER A 288 -6.14 38.60 18.53
N GLY A 289 -5.49 37.97 17.56
CA GLY A 289 -4.93 38.61 16.37
C GLY A 289 -5.57 38.08 15.11
N SER A 290 -6.67 38.72 14.70
CA SER A 290 -7.14 38.62 13.32
C SER A 290 -6.13 39.25 12.37
N HIS A 291 -5.37 38.44 11.64
CA HIS A 291 -4.57 38.91 10.50
C HIS A 291 -5.47 39.13 9.29
N THR A 292 -6.19 40.25 9.28
CA THR A 292 -6.59 40.90 8.04
C THR A 292 -5.44 41.76 7.52
N ALA A 293 -4.71 41.23 6.55
CA ALA A 293 -3.69 41.98 5.81
C ALA A 293 -4.33 43.16 5.10
N LYS A 294 -4.01 44.37 5.55
CA LYS A 294 -4.34 45.60 4.87
C LYS A 294 -3.50 45.74 3.59
N LEU A 295 -4.12 45.45 2.44
CA LEU A 295 -3.68 46.03 1.19
C LEU A 295 -4.17 47.46 1.16
N ARG A 296 -3.30 48.40 1.56
CA ARG A 296 -3.49 49.83 1.26
C ARG A 296 -2.88 50.13 -0.09
N ALA A 297 -3.73 50.54 -1.00
CA ALA A 297 -3.45 51.06 -2.29
C ALA A 297 -2.42 52.23 -2.23
N ALA A 298 -1.37 52.09 -2.98
CA ALA A 298 -0.52 53.22 -3.37
C ALA A 298 -1.02 53.74 -4.74
N THR A 299 -1.97 54.65 -4.70
CA THR A 299 -2.24 55.53 -5.85
C THR A 299 -1.26 56.69 -5.81
N LYS A 300 -0.28 56.67 -6.68
CA LYS A 300 0.42 57.91 -7.06
C LYS A 300 0.67 57.97 -8.56
N THR A 301 -0.01 58.88 -9.15
CA THR A 301 0.30 59.73 -10.32
C THR A 301 0.95 59.04 -11.51
N PHE A 302 0.11 58.74 -12.48
CA PHE A 302 0.51 58.48 -13.85
C PHE A 302 0.75 59.81 -14.57
N GLY A 303 2.04 60.11 -14.81
CA GLY A 303 2.45 61.10 -15.74
C GLY A 303 2.16 60.71 -17.18
N ARG A 304 1.85 61.63 -18.00
CA ARG A 304 1.57 61.67 -19.41
C ARG A 304 2.36 60.63 -20.21
N THR A 305 1.76 59.49 -20.57
CA THR A 305 2.37 58.46 -21.42
C THR A 305 2.14 58.79 -22.90
N ASN A 306 3.21 58.62 -23.72
CA ASN A 306 3.23 58.75 -25.15
C ASN A 306 2.22 57.76 -25.81
N ARG A 307 1.44 58.24 -26.80
CA ARG A 307 0.45 57.44 -27.52
C ARG A 307 0.97 56.09 -28.08
N LEU A 308 2.27 56.02 -28.38
CA LEU A 308 2.93 54.79 -28.85
C LEU A 308 2.98 53.67 -27.77
N GLN A 309 3.22 54.03 -26.50
CA GLN A 309 3.23 53.09 -25.39
C GLN A 309 1.85 52.55 -25.04
N THR A 310 0.80 53.34 -25.27
CA THR A 310 -0.58 52.92 -25.03
C THR A 310 -1.02 51.85 -26.07
N TYR A 311 -0.62 52.01 -27.33
CA TYR A 311 -0.91 51.01 -28.37
C TYR A 311 -0.11 49.71 -28.17
N LEU A 312 1.11 49.79 -27.65
CA LEU A 312 1.92 48.60 -27.34
C LEU A 312 1.36 47.85 -26.14
N LEU A 313 0.89 48.54 -25.10
CA LEU A 313 0.21 47.96 -23.94
C LEU A 313 -1.12 47.28 -24.34
N ILE A 314 -1.94 47.92 -25.19
CA ILE A 314 -3.19 47.36 -25.71
C ILE A 314 -2.91 46.10 -26.56
N GLY A 315 -1.84 46.11 -27.36
CA GLY A 315 -1.41 44.97 -28.15
C GLY A 315 -0.96 43.79 -27.28
N ILE A 316 -0.16 44.04 -26.22
CA ILE A 316 0.30 43.03 -25.28
C ILE A 316 -0.85 42.49 -24.43
N THR A 317 -1.77 43.34 -23.96
CA THR A 317 -2.97 42.89 -23.22
C THR A 317 -3.90 42.09 -24.10
N GLY A 318 -4.10 42.46 -25.38
CA GLY A 318 -4.84 41.67 -26.35
C GLY A 318 -4.25 40.30 -26.63
N LEU A 319 -2.90 40.22 -26.78
CA LEU A 319 -2.18 38.97 -26.98
C LEU A 319 -2.26 38.08 -25.74
N LEU A 320 -2.10 38.66 -24.54
CA LEU A 320 -2.26 37.90 -23.28
C LEU A 320 -3.67 37.36 -23.09
N LEU A 321 -4.68 38.15 -23.46
CA LEU A 321 -6.07 37.71 -23.39
C LEU A 321 -6.36 36.59 -24.37
N THR A 322 -5.83 36.66 -25.60
CA THR A 322 -5.99 35.61 -26.62
C THR A 322 -5.26 34.30 -26.19
N VAL A 323 -4.07 34.40 -25.60
CA VAL A 323 -3.33 33.26 -25.03
C VAL A 323 -4.12 32.68 -23.84
N LEU A 324 -4.67 33.50 -22.95
CA LEU A 324 -5.48 33.04 -21.82
C LEU A 324 -6.76 32.32 -22.27
N VAL A 325 -7.43 32.85 -23.29
CA VAL A 325 -8.62 32.23 -23.91
C VAL A 325 -8.25 30.91 -24.61
N ALA A 326 -7.11 30.87 -25.33
CA ALA A 326 -6.64 29.65 -25.99
C ALA A 326 -6.23 28.57 -24.98
N VAL A 327 -5.53 28.96 -23.91
CA VAL A 327 -5.16 28.06 -22.81
C VAL A 327 -6.42 27.59 -22.06
N GLY A 328 -7.38 28.49 -21.79
CA GLY A 328 -8.65 28.15 -21.17
C GLY A 328 -9.48 27.21 -22.04
N ALA A 329 -9.56 27.44 -23.35
CA ALA A 329 -10.27 26.57 -24.29
C ALA A 329 -9.58 25.20 -24.43
N SER A 330 -8.24 25.17 -24.47
CA SER A 330 -7.48 23.91 -24.45
C SER A 330 -7.67 23.15 -23.14
N TYR A 331 -7.67 23.85 -22.01
CA TYR A 331 -7.96 23.25 -20.70
C TYR A 331 -9.39 22.71 -20.63
N TYR A 332 -10.36 23.47 -21.14
CA TYR A 332 -11.76 23.04 -21.18
C TYR A 332 -11.97 21.82 -22.08
N LYS A 333 -11.36 21.82 -23.28
CA LYS A 333 -11.38 20.66 -24.17
C LYS A 333 -10.73 19.43 -23.56
N ARG A 334 -9.57 19.60 -22.92
CA ARG A 334 -8.89 18.48 -22.22
C ARG A 334 -9.74 17.95 -21.07
N ARG A 335 -10.38 18.82 -20.29
CA ARG A 335 -11.28 18.45 -19.21
C ARG A 335 -12.56 17.76 -19.71
N GLU A 336 -13.09 18.19 -20.83
CA GLU A 336 -14.27 17.58 -21.45
C GLU A 336 -13.95 16.21 -22.05
N ALA A 337 -12.80 16.05 -22.68
CA ALA A 337 -12.28 14.77 -23.14
C ALA A 337 -12.02 13.79 -21.96
N ALA A 338 -11.38 14.23 -20.91
CA ALA A 338 -11.16 13.42 -19.71
C ALA A 338 -12.46 13.02 -19.02
N ASN A 339 -13.47 13.92 -18.98
CA ASN A 339 -14.79 13.59 -18.45
C ASN A 339 -15.58 12.63 -19.36
N ALA A 340 -15.35 12.67 -20.68
CA ALA A 340 -15.98 11.74 -21.62
C ALA A 340 -15.38 10.33 -21.50
N GLU A 341 -14.07 10.23 -21.33
CA GLU A 341 -13.36 8.97 -21.04
C GLU A 341 -13.83 8.36 -19.72
N GLN A 342 -13.92 9.15 -18.65
CA GLN A 342 -14.45 8.66 -17.37
C GLN A 342 -15.88 8.12 -17.48
N ARG A 343 -16.71 8.68 -18.36
CA ARG A 343 -18.10 8.21 -18.53
C ARG A 343 -18.20 6.80 -19.11
N ASN A 344 -17.20 6.33 -19.83
CA ASN A 344 -17.18 4.99 -20.41
C ASN A 344 -16.47 3.95 -19.53
N ALA A 345 -15.82 4.41 -18.45
CA ALA A 345 -15.15 3.54 -17.52
C ALA A 345 -16.10 3.04 -16.41
N ILE A 346 -16.04 1.75 -16.10
CA ILE A 346 -16.82 1.08 -15.07
C ILE A 346 -15.93 0.24 -14.16
N ALA A 347 -16.28 0.19 -12.87
CA ALA A 347 -15.64 -0.72 -11.92
C ALA A 347 -16.70 -1.58 -11.23
N VAL A 348 -16.37 -2.85 -10.99
CA VAL A 348 -17.19 -3.77 -10.20
C VAL A 348 -16.61 -3.85 -8.80
N LEU A 349 -17.40 -3.51 -7.79
CA LEU A 349 -16.97 -3.59 -6.40
C LEU A 349 -17.25 -4.99 -5.83
N PRO A 350 -16.49 -5.43 -4.80
CA PRO A 350 -16.81 -6.67 -4.08
C PRO A 350 -18.25 -6.67 -3.57
N LEU A 351 -18.96 -7.77 -3.78
CA LEU A 351 -20.35 -7.87 -3.35
C LEU A 351 -20.45 -8.03 -1.84
N GLN A 352 -21.51 -7.52 -1.24
CA GLN A 352 -21.74 -7.57 0.19
C GLN A 352 -22.48 -8.84 0.60
N ASN A 353 -21.93 -9.59 1.56
CA ASN A 353 -22.60 -10.76 2.18
C ASN A 353 -23.52 -10.29 3.31
N MET A 354 -24.83 -10.18 3.01
CA MET A 354 -25.80 -9.58 3.93
C MET A 354 -26.09 -10.43 5.17
N ASN A 355 -25.89 -11.74 5.13
CA ASN A 355 -26.18 -12.64 6.26
C ASN A 355 -24.92 -13.04 7.04
N GLY A 356 -23.72 -12.70 6.55
CA GLY A 356 -22.45 -13.10 7.15
C GLY A 356 -22.23 -14.62 7.18
N ASP A 357 -22.86 -15.40 6.26
CA ASP A 357 -22.62 -16.84 6.14
C ASP A 357 -21.23 -17.10 5.57
N PHE A 358 -20.31 -17.59 6.40
CA PHE A 358 -18.92 -17.85 6.04
C PHE A 358 -18.77 -18.89 4.91
N ASN A 359 -19.71 -19.82 4.77
CA ASN A 359 -19.62 -20.86 3.74
C ASN A 359 -19.74 -20.31 2.32
N VAL A 360 -20.32 -19.12 2.15
CA VAL A 360 -20.51 -18.46 0.87
C VAL A 360 -19.77 -17.11 0.79
N ASP A 361 -18.96 -16.74 1.80
CA ASP A 361 -18.30 -15.43 1.84
C ASP A 361 -17.30 -15.24 0.69
N TYR A 362 -16.67 -16.31 0.21
CA TYR A 362 -15.79 -16.28 -0.96
C TYR A 362 -16.47 -15.69 -2.20
N LEU A 363 -17.80 -15.75 -2.29
CA LEU A 363 -18.57 -15.18 -3.40
C LEU A 363 -18.48 -13.65 -3.48
N ARG A 364 -18.09 -12.96 -2.40
CA ARG A 364 -17.85 -11.50 -2.42
C ARG A 364 -16.91 -11.10 -3.53
N PHE A 365 -15.78 -11.80 -3.61
CA PHE A 365 -14.73 -11.55 -4.60
C PHE A 365 -14.96 -12.32 -5.89
N ALA A 366 -15.38 -13.59 -5.77
CA ALA A 366 -15.56 -14.45 -6.92
C ALA A 366 -16.63 -13.92 -7.88
N LEU A 367 -17.79 -13.47 -7.38
CA LEU A 367 -18.82 -12.89 -8.23
C LEU A 367 -18.40 -11.55 -8.84
N SER A 368 -17.67 -10.71 -8.09
CA SER A 368 -17.16 -9.46 -8.66
C SER A 368 -16.12 -9.69 -9.77
N ASP A 369 -15.27 -10.70 -9.63
CA ASP A 369 -14.31 -11.09 -10.67
C ASP A 369 -15.04 -11.62 -11.92
N GLU A 370 -16.07 -12.44 -11.75
CA GLU A 370 -16.92 -12.94 -12.84
C GLU A 370 -17.62 -11.78 -13.58
N LEU A 371 -18.28 -10.89 -12.84
CA LEU A 371 -18.95 -9.74 -13.43
C LEU A 371 -17.98 -8.80 -14.16
N THR A 372 -16.78 -8.61 -13.62
CA THR A 372 -15.68 -7.87 -14.28
C THR A 372 -15.30 -8.55 -15.59
N SER A 373 -15.16 -9.88 -15.58
CA SER A 373 -14.86 -10.68 -16.75
C SER A 373 -15.94 -10.51 -17.84
N VAL A 374 -17.22 -10.66 -17.47
CA VAL A 374 -18.37 -10.49 -18.41
C VAL A 374 -18.37 -9.10 -19.06
N LEU A 375 -18.14 -8.05 -18.26
CA LEU A 375 -18.09 -6.66 -18.76
C LEU A 375 -16.88 -6.41 -19.68
N THR A 376 -15.76 -7.08 -19.45
CA THR A 376 -14.54 -6.94 -20.26
C THR A 376 -14.73 -7.46 -21.71
N TYR A 377 -15.70 -8.33 -21.95
CA TYR A 377 -16.07 -8.74 -23.33
C TYR A 377 -16.72 -7.60 -24.15
N SER A 378 -17.22 -6.55 -23.49
CA SER A 378 -17.72 -5.36 -24.20
C SER A 378 -16.53 -4.54 -24.74
N ARG A 379 -16.46 -4.36 -26.06
CA ARG A 379 -15.38 -3.59 -26.71
C ARG A 379 -15.49 -2.08 -26.51
N THR A 380 -16.58 -1.60 -25.94
CA THR A 380 -16.90 -0.16 -25.81
C THR A 380 -16.73 0.34 -24.37
N LEU A 381 -16.55 -0.56 -23.41
CA LEU A 381 -16.38 -0.22 -22.01
C LEU A 381 -14.94 -0.42 -21.56
N GLU A 382 -14.45 0.52 -20.78
CA GLU A 382 -13.23 0.42 -20.05
C GLU A 382 -13.52 -0.15 -18.66
N VAL A 383 -13.12 -1.40 -18.41
CA VAL A 383 -13.45 -2.10 -17.16
C VAL A 383 -12.24 -2.12 -16.26
N ARG A 384 -12.37 -1.62 -15.03
CA ARG A 384 -11.28 -1.69 -14.06
C ARG A 384 -11.06 -3.12 -13.60
N PRO A 385 -9.80 -3.58 -13.49
CA PRO A 385 -9.48 -4.91 -12.98
C PRO A 385 -9.98 -5.10 -11.54
N SER A 386 -10.41 -6.30 -11.20
CA SER A 386 -10.86 -6.64 -9.85
C SER A 386 -9.74 -6.47 -8.79
N SER A 387 -8.47 -6.59 -9.16
CA SER A 387 -7.32 -6.37 -8.27
C SER A 387 -7.33 -4.99 -7.63
N VAL A 388 -7.73 -3.93 -8.35
CA VAL A 388 -7.80 -2.56 -7.82
C VAL A 388 -9.08 -2.28 -7.05
N THR A 389 -10.13 -3.08 -7.23
CA THR A 389 -11.41 -2.91 -6.54
C THR A 389 -11.53 -3.73 -5.26
N ARG A 390 -10.72 -4.75 -5.04
CA ARG A 390 -10.76 -5.66 -3.88
C ARG A 390 -10.70 -4.97 -2.52
N LYS A 391 -10.07 -3.80 -2.43
CA LYS A 391 -9.98 -3.01 -1.18
C LYS A 391 -11.30 -2.36 -0.74
N TYR A 392 -12.30 -2.26 -1.64
CA TYR A 392 -13.58 -1.60 -1.37
C TYR A 392 -14.62 -2.59 -0.83
N VAL A 393 -14.39 -3.11 0.37
CA VAL A 393 -15.25 -4.11 1.02
C VAL A 393 -16.19 -3.55 2.08
N ALA A 394 -16.14 -2.24 2.35
CA ALA A 394 -16.97 -1.59 3.36
C ALA A 394 -18.45 -1.54 2.97
N LEU A 395 -19.36 -1.55 3.98
CA LEU A 395 -20.81 -1.53 3.77
C LEU A 395 -21.34 -0.16 3.32
N ASP A 396 -20.68 0.94 3.73
CA ASP A 396 -21.09 2.33 3.47
C ASP A 396 -20.03 3.03 2.58
N LEU A 397 -19.87 2.56 1.36
CA LEU A 397 -19.00 3.23 0.40
C LEU A 397 -19.72 4.42 -0.23
N ASP A 398 -19.08 5.59 -0.22
CA ASP A 398 -19.51 6.75 -1.01
C ASP A 398 -19.19 6.50 -2.50
N PRO A 399 -20.19 6.30 -3.38
CA PRO A 399 -19.94 6.02 -4.79
C PRO A 399 -19.14 7.11 -5.49
N LYS A 400 -19.32 8.37 -5.10
CA LYS A 400 -18.57 9.50 -5.67
C LYS A 400 -17.11 9.42 -5.36
N LYS A 401 -16.79 9.13 -4.10
CA LYS A 401 -15.39 9.00 -3.65
C LYS A 401 -14.70 7.83 -4.31
N VAL A 402 -15.34 6.66 -4.29
CA VAL A 402 -14.81 5.45 -4.95
C VAL A 402 -14.63 5.65 -6.44
N GLY A 403 -15.63 6.23 -7.11
CA GLY A 403 -15.55 6.51 -8.55
C GLY A 403 -14.45 7.51 -8.91
N GLN A 404 -14.19 8.51 -8.06
CA GLN A 404 -13.08 9.46 -8.23
C GLN A 404 -11.71 8.77 -8.06
N GLU A 405 -11.55 7.93 -7.03
CA GLU A 405 -10.33 7.18 -6.78
C GLU A 405 -10.01 6.20 -7.93
N LEU A 406 -11.03 5.49 -8.42
CA LEU A 406 -10.93 4.54 -9.53
C LEU A 406 -10.95 5.22 -10.90
N ARG A 407 -11.23 6.53 -10.94
CA ARG A 407 -11.43 7.32 -12.17
C ARG A 407 -12.44 6.67 -13.11
N VAL A 408 -13.59 6.27 -12.57
CA VAL A 408 -14.69 5.69 -13.34
C VAL A 408 -15.94 6.57 -13.26
N GLY A 409 -16.71 6.60 -14.34
CA GLY A 409 -18.00 7.28 -14.35
C GLY A 409 -19.15 6.42 -13.85
N ARG A 410 -18.93 5.11 -13.72
CA ARG A 410 -19.95 4.13 -13.33
C ARG A 410 -19.38 3.11 -12.35
N LEU A 411 -20.21 2.71 -11.39
CA LEU A 411 -19.91 1.61 -10.46
C LEU A 411 -20.99 0.55 -10.59
N LEU A 412 -20.58 -0.71 -10.65
CA LEU A 412 -21.43 -1.86 -10.42
C LEU A 412 -21.13 -2.38 -9.01
N THR A 413 -22.13 -2.33 -8.16
CA THR A 413 -22.10 -2.83 -6.79
C THR A 413 -23.20 -3.83 -6.59
N GLY A 414 -23.23 -4.50 -5.44
CA GLY A 414 -24.30 -5.43 -5.16
C GLY A 414 -24.15 -6.11 -3.81
N SER A 415 -25.12 -6.96 -3.54
CA SER A 415 -25.17 -7.76 -2.33
C SER A 415 -25.70 -9.15 -2.61
N PHE A 416 -25.36 -10.09 -1.75
CA PHE A 416 -25.98 -11.41 -1.78
C PHE A 416 -26.38 -11.87 -0.39
N ARG A 417 -27.39 -12.75 -0.35
CA ARG A 417 -27.84 -13.39 0.88
C ARG A 417 -28.29 -14.83 0.60
N LYS A 418 -27.92 -15.73 1.49
CA LYS A 418 -28.41 -17.08 1.48
C LYS A 418 -29.64 -17.19 2.37
N GLN A 419 -30.75 -17.70 1.83
CA GLN A 419 -31.99 -17.92 2.54
C GLN A 419 -32.44 -19.37 2.35
N GLY A 420 -32.19 -20.21 3.35
CA GLY A 420 -32.32 -21.64 3.20
C GLY A 420 -31.33 -22.19 2.18
N ASP A 421 -31.81 -22.85 1.14
CA ASP A 421 -31.03 -23.34 0.00
C ASP A 421 -30.93 -22.37 -1.17
N GLN A 422 -31.63 -21.24 -1.11
CA GLN A 422 -31.61 -20.19 -2.13
C GLN A 422 -30.50 -19.16 -1.88
N LEU A 423 -29.79 -18.80 -2.93
CA LEU A 423 -28.84 -17.68 -2.98
C LEU A 423 -29.46 -16.55 -3.83
N LEU A 424 -29.72 -15.41 -3.22
CA LEU A 424 -30.23 -14.21 -3.88
C LEU A 424 -29.07 -13.25 -4.08
N VAL A 425 -28.91 -12.76 -5.31
CA VAL A 425 -27.88 -11.75 -5.67
C VAL A 425 -28.58 -10.53 -6.25
N THR A 426 -28.36 -9.37 -5.64
CA THR A 426 -28.83 -8.07 -6.12
C THR A 426 -27.66 -7.27 -6.66
N LEU A 427 -27.79 -6.75 -7.88
CA LEU A 427 -26.79 -5.88 -8.52
C LEU A 427 -27.38 -4.51 -8.78
N GLU A 428 -26.56 -3.48 -8.65
CA GLU A 428 -26.91 -2.08 -8.81
C GLU A 428 -25.82 -1.35 -9.60
N ALA A 429 -26.19 -0.69 -10.69
CA ALA A 429 -25.28 0.18 -11.44
C ALA A 429 -25.58 1.64 -11.12
N ILE A 430 -24.55 2.38 -10.71
CA ILE A 430 -24.64 3.75 -10.23
C ILE A 430 -23.85 4.67 -11.17
N ASP A 431 -24.45 5.79 -11.56
CA ASP A 431 -23.75 6.90 -12.25
C ASP A 431 -23.04 7.75 -11.20
N VAL A 432 -21.72 7.70 -11.20
CA VAL A 432 -20.88 8.36 -10.19
C VAL A 432 -21.07 9.88 -10.13
N PRO A 433 -21.07 10.62 -11.27
CA PRO A 433 -21.25 12.08 -11.25
C PRO A 433 -22.56 12.53 -10.62
N THR A 434 -23.67 11.83 -10.90
CA THR A 434 -25.01 12.24 -10.47
C THR A 434 -25.51 11.51 -9.24
N ASP A 435 -24.81 10.44 -8.82
CA ASP A 435 -25.21 9.56 -7.72
C ASP A 435 -26.60 8.95 -7.94
N ARG A 436 -26.88 8.59 -9.19
CA ARG A 436 -28.17 8.00 -9.56
C ARG A 436 -28.05 6.54 -9.90
N LEU A 437 -28.98 5.77 -9.43
CA LEU A 437 -29.17 4.40 -9.84
C LEU A 437 -29.57 4.37 -11.34
N LEU A 438 -28.72 3.73 -12.16
CA LEU A 438 -28.96 3.53 -13.59
C LEU A 438 -29.74 2.26 -13.88
N TRP A 439 -29.47 1.22 -13.11
CA TRP A 439 -30.00 -0.12 -13.32
C TRP A 439 -29.89 -0.93 -12.03
N GLN A 440 -30.87 -1.81 -11.84
CA GLN A 440 -30.90 -2.76 -10.74
C GLN A 440 -31.53 -4.06 -11.18
N THR A 441 -31.01 -5.17 -10.68
CA THR A 441 -31.64 -6.50 -10.86
C THR A 441 -31.45 -7.34 -9.63
N THR A 442 -32.29 -8.35 -9.48
CA THR A 442 -32.13 -9.41 -8.48
C THR A 442 -32.33 -10.75 -9.17
N VAL A 443 -31.36 -11.63 -9.04
CA VAL A 443 -31.41 -13.02 -9.51
C VAL A 443 -31.39 -13.96 -8.32
N SER A 444 -31.93 -15.15 -8.48
CA SER A 444 -31.89 -16.16 -7.43
C SER A 444 -31.78 -17.56 -8.03
N ASP A 445 -30.97 -18.38 -7.38
CA ASP A 445 -30.87 -19.80 -7.70
C ASP A 445 -30.55 -20.60 -6.42
N ARG A 446 -30.54 -21.94 -6.51
CA ARG A 446 -30.06 -22.74 -5.39
C ARG A 446 -28.58 -22.47 -5.14
N ALA A 447 -28.21 -22.40 -3.88
CA ALA A 447 -26.80 -22.14 -3.51
C ALA A 447 -25.81 -23.18 -4.06
N GLU A 448 -26.33 -24.38 -4.42
CA GLU A 448 -25.58 -25.45 -5.07
C GLU A 448 -25.53 -25.29 -6.60
N ASN A 449 -26.39 -24.46 -7.21
CA ASN A 449 -26.46 -24.24 -8.65
C ASN A 449 -25.75 -22.94 -9.07
N LEU A 450 -24.46 -22.87 -8.84
CA LEU A 450 -23.65 -21.66 -9.18
C LEU A 450 -23.58 -21.42 -10.70
N ILE A 451 -23.68 -22.45 -11.54
CA ILE A 451 -23.73 -22.31 -12.99
C ILE A 451 -25.01 -21.60 -13.41
N GLY A 452 -26.16 -22.02 -12.91
CA GLY A 452 -27.43 -21.35 -13.18
C GLY A 452 -27.43 -19.88 -12.71
N LEU A 453 -26.82 -19.60 -11.57
CA LEU A 453 -26.64 -18.25 -11.09
C LEU A 453 -25.74 -17.43 -12.05
N HIS A 454 -24.62 -17.98 -12.51
CA HIS A 454 -23.72 -17.38 -13.48
C HIS A 454 -24.46 -17.03 -14.78
N GLU A 455 -25.23 -17.97 -15.34
CA GLU A 455 -26.00 -17.73 -16.55
C GLU A 455 -27.05 -16.63 -16.42
N GLN A 456 -27.74 -16.58 -15.27
CA GLN A 456 -28.69 -15.51 -14.99
C GLN A 456 -27.99 -14.16 -14.87
N LEU A 457 -26.88 -14.07 -14.11
CA LEU A 457 -26.10 -12.84 -13.97
C LEU A 457 -25.56 -12.36 -15.32
N THR A 458 -24.95 -13.23 -16.10
CA THR A 458 -24.45 -12.92 -17.44
C THR A 458 -25.56 -12.40 -18.35
N THR A 459 -26.72 -13.05 -18.37
CA THR A 459 -27.88 -12.63 -19.15
C THR A 459 -28.37 -11.22 -18.73
N GLN A 460 -28.44 -10.94 -17.43
CA GLN A 460 -28.85 -9.62 -16.91
C GLN A 460 -27.83 -8.53 -17.26
N ILE A 461 -26.54 -8.84 -17.24
CA ILE A 461 -25.52 -7.88 -17.68
C ILE A 461 -25.63 -7.62 -19.18
N GLN A 462 -25.68 -8.67 -20.01
CA GLN A 462 -25.68 -8.54 -21.48
C GLN A 462 -26.92 -7.86 -22.03
N HIS A 463 -28.09 -8.21 -21.52
CA HIS A 463 -29.37 -7.72 -22.03
C HIS A 463 -30.01 -6.59 -21.22
N GLY A 464 -29.62 -6.44 -19.96
CA GLY A 464 -30.12 -5.39 -19.07
C GLY A 464 -29.15 -4.19 -18.95
N LEU A 465 -27.92 -4.43 -18.48
CA LEU A 465 -26.99 -3.36 -18.15
C LEU A 465 -26.25 -2.81 -19.38
N LEU A 466 -25.63 -3.65 -20.22
CA LEU A 466 -24.81 -3.20 -21.36
C LEU A 466 -25.53 -2.25 -22.33
N PRO A 467 -26.81 -2.45 -22.70
CA PRO A 467 -27.53 -1.48 -23.53
C PRO A 467 -27.64 -0.09 -22.90
N ILE A 468 -27.83 -0.02 -21.57
CA ILE A 468 -27.91 1.23 -20.81
C ILE A 468 -26.56 1.96 -20.79
N LEU A 469 -25.47 1.20 -20.75
CA LEU A 469 -24.11 1.72 -20.75
C LEU A 469 -23.62 2.13 -22.15
N GLY A 470 -24.41 1.93 -23.20
CA GLY A 470 -24.02 2.16 -24.60
C GLY A 470 -23.06 1.10 -25.12
N GLY A 471 -22.96 -0.03 -24.41
CA GLY A 471 -22.20 -1.19 -24.83
C GLY A 471 -23.01 -2.04 -25.82
N ALA A 472 -22.41 -2.46 -26.93
CA ALA A 472 -22.94 -3.58 -27.70
C ALA A 472 -22.55 -4.89 -26.98
N ALA A 473 -23.50 -5.82 -26.85
CA ALA A 473 -23.15 -7.17 -26.48
C ALA A 473 -22.08 -7.65 -27.48
N GLY A 474 -20.84 -7.81 -27.04
CA GLY A 474 -19.78 -8.42 -27.82
C GLY A 474 -20.26 -9.81 -28.24
N ALA A 475 -19.67 -10.37 -29.30
CA ALA A 475 -19.92 -11.74 -29.70
C ALA A 475 -19.92 -12.61 -28.45
N SER A 476 -21.03 -13.31 -28.24
CA SER A 476 -21.34 -14.05 -27.01
C SER A 476 -20.12 -14.81 -26.48
N GLU A 477 -20.05 -14.96 -25.16
CA GLU A 477 -19.22 -15.97 -24.49
C GLU A 477 -19.56 -17.37 -25.05
N GLU A 478 -19.20 -17.65 -26.32
CA GLU A 478 -19.50 -18.93 -26.90
C GLU A 478 -18.51 -19.98 -26.43
N GLY A 479 -18.97 -20.85 -25.60
CA GLY A 479 -18.43 -22.15 -25.36
C GLY A 479 -17.39 -22.29 -24.25
N ALA A 480 -16.21 -21.71 -24.40
CA ALA A 480 -15.04 -22.01 -23.55
C ALA A 480 -14.93 -21.18 -22.25
N SER A 481 -15.64 -20.06 -22.16
CA SER A 481 -15.71 -19.24 -20.94
C SER A 481 -16.93 -19.57 -20.08
N ARG A 482 -17.83 -20.47 -20.53
CA ARG A 482 -18.93 -20.97 -19.71
C ARG A 482 -18.51 -22.21 -18.93
N PRO A 483 -18.73 -22.22 -17.61
CA PRO A 483 -18.49 -23.45 -16.84
C PRO A 483 -19.48 -24.55 -17.22
N LYS A 484 -19.01 -25.78 -17.38
CA LYS A 484 -19.84 -26.91 -17.74
C LYS A 484 -20.01 -27.91 -16.60
N ASN A 485 -19.19 -27.81 -15.58
CA ASN A 485 -19.24 -28.68 -14.40
C ASN A 485 -19.31 -27.86 -13.11
N GLN A 486 -20.36 -28.10 -12.33
CA GLN A 486 -20.63 -27.38 -11.07
C GLN A 486 -19.49 -27.45 -10.07
N GLN A 487 -18.88 -28.63 -9.90
CA GLN A 487 -17.79 -28.81 -8.94
C GLN A 487 -16.52 -28.13 -9.42
N ALA A 488 -16.19 -28.18 -10.71
CA ALA A 488 -15.07 -27.45 -11.29
C ALA A 488 -15.23 -25.94 -11.10
N TYR A 489 -16.44 -25.45 -11.28
CA TYR A 489 -16.76 -24.03 -11.12
C TYR A 489 -16.67 -23.58 -9.65
N ASP A 490 -17.13 -24.38 -8.70
CA ASP A 490 -16.99 -24.07 -7.26
C ASP A 490 -15.51 -24.00 -6.85
N PHE A 491 -14.68 -24.96 -7.29
CA PHE A 491 -13.24 -24.90 -7.05
C PHE A 491 -12.60 -23.64 -7.64
N TYR A 492 -12.97 -23.26 -8.85
CA TYR A 492 -12.47 -22.02 -9.46
C TYR A 492 -12.87 -20.79 -8.63
N LEU A 493 -14.15 -20.62 -8.31
CA LEU A 493 -14.65 -19.48 -7.52
C LEU A 493 -13.98 -19.37 -6.15
N ARG A 494 -13.75 -20.50 -5.46
CA ARG A 494 -13.02 -20.51 -4.19
C ARG A 494 -11.58 -20.10 -4.38
N SER A 495 -10.91 -20.59 -5.40
CA SER A 495 -9.50 -20.30 -5.67
C SER A 495 -9.22 -18.83 -5.94
N VAL A 496 -10.11 -18.14 -6.67
CA VAL A 496 -9.93 -16.71 -7.00
C VAL A 496 -10.14 -15.80 -5.80
N ALA A 497 -10.87 -16.26 -4.78
CA ALA A 497 -11.04 -15.54 -3.53
C ALA A 497 -9.81 -15.62 -2.60
N VAL A 498 -8.95 -16.62 -2.79
CA VAL A 498 -7.75 -16.84 -1.95
C VAL A 498 -6.69 -15.75 -2.23
N PRO A 499 -6.01 -15.21 -1.19
CA PRO A 499 -4.89 -14.29 -1.37
C PRO A 499 -3.72 -14.89 -2.18
N HIS A 500 -2.85 -14.00 -2.73
CA HIS A 500 -1.67 -14.41 -3.51
C HIS A 500 -0.41 -14.64 -2.65
N ASP A 501 -0.57 -14.76 -1.32
CA ASP A 501 0.57 -15.07 -0.45
C ASP A 501 1.08 -16.49 -0.68
N PRO A 502 2.36 -16.79 -0.46
CA PRO A 502 2.99 -18.07 -0.88
C PRO A 502 2.28 -19.33 -0.38
N VAL A 503 1.78 -19.35 0.86
CA VAL A 503 1.13 -20.54 1.44
C VAL A 503 -0.30 -20.70 0.93
N PRO A 504 -1.20 -19.70 1.03
CA PRO A 504 -2.55 -19.78 0.44
C PRO A 504 -2.54 -20.03 -1.06
N ASN A 505 -1.54 -19.48 -1.77
CA ASN A 505 -1.39 -19.67 -3.21
C ASN A 505 -1.28 -21.14 -3.61
N LYS A 506 -0.58 -21.94 -2.81
CA LYS A 506 -0.46 -23.40 -3.06
C LYS A 506 -1.80 -24.14 -2.94
N GLU A 507 -2.68 -23.70 -2.04
CA GLU A 507 -4.04 -24.24 -1.93
C GLU A 507 -4.90 -23.82 -3.12
N ALA A 508 -4.80 -22.56 -3.55
CA ALA A 508 -5.48 -22.08 -4.75
C ALA A 508 -5.03 -22.84 -6.01
N ILE A 509 -3.73 -23.14 -6.15
CA ILE A 509 -3.20 -23.98 -7.23
C ILE A 509 -3.89 -25.34 -7.24
N LYS A 510 -3.97 -26.04 -6.10
CA LYS A 510 -4.62 -27.35 -6.00
C LYS A 510 -6.09 -27.30 -6.43
N MET A 511 -6.85 -26.30 -5.94
CA MET A 511 -8.25 -26.12 -6.35
C MET A 511 -8.37 -25.92 -7.85
N LEU A 512 -7.49 -25.12 -8.46
CA LEU A 512 -7.50 -24.87 -9.91
C LEU A 512 -7.07 -26.09 -10.72
N GLU A 513 -6.07 -26.85 -10.25
CA GLU A 513 -5.69 -28.12 -10.89
C GLU A 513 -6.85 -29.12 -10.88
N TRP A 514 -7.64 -29.18 -9.77
CA TRP A 514 -8.87 -29.97 -9.75
C TRP A 514 -9.94 -29.42 -10.70
N ALA A 515 -10.11 -28.08 -10.73
CA ALA A 515 -11.09 -27.44 -11.62
C ALA A 515 -10.78 -27.76 -13.10
N VAL A 516 -9.55 -27.58 -13.57
CA VAL A 516 -9.15 -27.86 -14.96
C VAL A 516 -9.07 -29.37 -15.25
N GLY A 517 -8.85 -30.21 -14.23
CA GLY A 517 -8.91 -31.68 -14.35
C GLY A 517 -10.34 -32.16 -14.58
N ILE A 518 -11.34 -31.56 -13.95
CA ILE A 518 -12.76 -31.90 -14.09
C ILE A 518 -13.36 -31.27 -15.35
N ASP A 519 -13.06 -29.99 -15.62
CA ASP A 519 -13.49 -29.26 -16.83
C ASP A 519 -12.30 -28.65 -17.58
N PRO A 520 -11.62 -29.46 -18.43
CA PRO A 520 -10.46 -28.98 -19.20
C PRO A 520 -10.79 -27.91 -20.26
N SER A 521 -12.08 -27.64 -20.50
CA SER A 521 -12.54 -26.67 -21.48
C SER A 521 -12.82 -25.29 -20.88
N TYR A 522 -12.72 -25.12 -19.55
CA TYR A 522 -13.05 -23.89 -18.87
C TYR A 522 -11.83 -22.90 -18.86
N ALA A 523 -11.81 -21.98 -19.82
CA ALA A 523 -10.70 -21.06 -20.06
C ALA A 523 -10.38 -20.16 -18.86
N PRO A 524 -11.35 -19.61 -18.09
CA PRO A 524 -11.05 -18.79 -16.90
C PRO A 524 -10.25 -19.54 -15.83
N ALA A 525 -10.48 -20.84 -15.63
CA ALA A 525 -9.72 -21.64 -14.67
C ALA A 525 -8.26 -21.80 -15.09
N TRP A 526 -8.00 -21.98 -16.39
CA TRP A 526 -6.63 -22.03 -16.93
C TRP A 526 -5.89 -20.69 -16.79
N GLU A 527 -6.56 -19.57 -17.04
CA GLU A 527 -5.99 -18.23 -16.83
C GLU A 527 -5.61 -18.02 -15.35
N ALA A 528 -6.53 -18.29 -14.44
CA ALA A 528 -6.28 -18.18 -13.00
C ALA A 528 -5.14 -19.11 -12.54
N LEU A 529 -5.08 -20.33 -13.06
CA LEU A 529 -4.01 -21.29 -12.76
C LEU A 529 -2.65 -20.79 -13.26
N GLY A 530 -2.61 -20.21 -14.46
CA GLY A 530 -1.41 -19.58 -15.00
C GLY A 530 -0.87 -18.48 -14.10
N GLN A 531 -1.76 -17.62 -13.60
CA GLN A 531 -1.39 -16.53 -12.70
C GLN A 531 -0.85 -17.05 -11.35
N ARG A 532 -1.45 -18.09 -10.79
CA ARG A 532 -1.00 -18.73 -9.55
C ARG A 532 0.35 -19.41 -9.71
N TYR A 533 0.59 -20.10 -10.81
CA TYR A 533 1.87 -20.71 -11.13
C TYR A 533 2.98 -19.65 -11.32
N TYR A 534 2.67 -18.54 -12.01
CA TYR A 534 3.62 -17.43 -12.15
C TYR A 534 4.03 -16.87 -10.79
N PHE A 535 3.06 -16.62 -9.93
CA PHE A 535 3.33 -16.13 -8.58
C PHE A 535 4.18 -17.13 -7.77
N ASP A 536 3.88 -18.43 -7.84
CA ASP A 536 4.64 -19.47 -7.13
C ASP A 536 6.07 -19.60 -7.67
N SER A 537 6.29 -19.36 -8.97
CA SER A 537 7.62 -19.38 -9.57
C SER A 537 8.54 -18.29 -9.01
N LEU A 538 7.99 -17.10 -8.70
CA LEU A 538 8.77 -15.96 -8.21
C LEU A 538 8.90 -15.97 -6.68
N PHE A 539 7.83 -16.27 -5.95
CA PHE A 539 7.74 -16.05 -4.50
C PHE A 539 7.49 -17.33 -3.69
N GLY A 540 6.98 -18.39 -4.31
CA GLY A 540 6.60 -19.65 -3.66
C GLY A 540 7.68 -20.74 -3.67
N GLY A 541 8.83 -20.47 -4.31
CA GLY A 541 9.94 -21.42 -4.45
C GLY A 541 9.76 -22.44 -5.56
N GLY A 542 8.76 -22.28 -6.45
CA GLY A 542 8.50 -23.19 -7.57
C GLY A 542 9.45 -23.07 -8.75
N GLY A 543 10.15 -21.93 -8.88
CA GLY A 543 11.19 -21.71 -9.90
C GLY A 543 10.73 -21.94 -11.34
N GLU A 544 11.65 -22.41 -12.18
CA GLU A 544 11.43 -22.58 -13.63
C GLU A 544 10.31 -23.57 -13.98
N ASP A 545 10.10 -24.64 -13.20
CA ASP A 545 9.01 -25.60 -13.44
C ASP A 545 7.64 -24.92 -13.37
N MET A 546 7.40 -24.12 -12.34
CA MET A 546 6.15 -23.38 -12.18
C MET A 546 6.00 -22.28 -13.23
N PHE A 547 7.10 -21.66 -13.65
CA PHE A 547 7.07 -20.70 -14.75
C PHE A 547 6.63 -21.36 -16.07
N GLN A 548 7.15 -22.53 -16.41
CA GLN A 548 6.73 -23.26 -17.61
C GLN A 548 5.28 -23.73 -17.53
N ARG A 549 4.83 -24.18 -16.34
CA ARG A 549 3.41 -24.51 -16.12
C ARG A 549 2.51 -23.28 -16.30
N SER A 550 2.95 -22.11 -15.86
CA SER A 550 2.24 -20.86 -16.08
C SER A 550 2.05 -20.57 -17.57
N ASN A 551 3.11 -20.66 -18.36
CA ASN A 551 3.04 -20.48 -19.82
C ASN A 551 2.06 -21.44 -20.48
N ASN A 552 2.14 -22.74 -20.13
CA ASN A 552 1.25 -23.75 -20.66
C ASN A 552 -0.22 -23.48 -20.31
N ALA A 553 -0.47 -23.00 -19.09
CA ALA A 553 -1.81 -22.66 -18.63
C ALA A 553 -2.37 -21.44 -19.41
N TYR A 554 -1.59 -20.39 -19.60
CA TYR A 554 -1.99 -19.22 -20.40
C TYR A 554 -2.20 -19.59 -21.88
N GLU A 555 -1.31 -20.38 -22.47
CA GLU A 555 -1.49 -20.87 -23.85
C GLU A 555 -2.78 -21.66 -23.99
N ARG A 556 -3.11 -22.50 -23.00
CA ARG A 556 -4.35 -23.24 -22.99
C ARG A 556 -5.56 -22.31 -22.87
N ALA A 557 -5.51 -21.31 -21.96
CA ALA A 557 -6.58 -20.33 -21.80
C ALA A 557 -6.85 -19.55 -23.09
N VAL A 558 -5.80 -19.03 -23.77
CA VAL A 558 -5.91 -18.28 -25.02
C VAL A 558 -6.36 -19.16 -26.19
N THR A 559 -5.93 -20.44 -26.22
CA THR A 559 -6.37 -21.41 -27.25
C THR A 559 -7.87 -21.71 -27.09
N LEU A 560 -8.37 -21.83 -25.86
CA LEU A 560 -9.77 -22.08 -25.59
C LEU A 560 -10.65 -20.86 -25.86
N ASP A 561 -10.17 -19.67 -25.44
CA ASP A 561 -10.85 -18.40 -25.65
C ASP A 561 -9.86 -17.28 -26.02
N PRO A 562 -9.72 -16.96 -27.32
CA PRO A 562 -8.84 -15.88 -27.78
C PRO A 562 -9.19 -14.48 -27.29
N ASN A 563 -10.35 -14.29 -26.64
CA ASN A 563 -10.78 -13.01 -26.08
C ASN A 563 -10.27 -12.79 -24.64
N ARG A 564 -9.55 -13.73 -24.06
CA ARG A 564 -8.92 -13.61 -22.72
C ARG A 564 -7.70 -12.70 -22.79
N VAL A 565 -7.93 -11.37 -22.71
CA VAL A 565 -6.89 -10.33 -22.87
C VAL A 565 -5.81 -10.47 -21.81
N MET A 566 -6.21 -10.72 -20.55
CA MET A 566 -5.28 -10.87 -19.43
C MET A 566 -4.33 -12.06 -19.67
N ALA A 567 -4.86 -13.24 -20.01
CA ALA A 567 -4.04 -14.40 -20.30
C ALA A 567 -3.08 -14.15 -21.47
N ALA A 568 -3.57 -13.50 -22.54
CA ALA A 568 -2.73 -13.14 -23.70
C ALA A 568 -1.62 -12.17 -23.31
N SER A 569 -1.91 -11.14 -22.55
CA SER A 569 -0.92 -10.13 -22.09
C SER A 569 0.16 -10.77 -21.23
N LEU A 570 -0.22 -11.60 -20.26
CA LEU A 570 0.73 -12.28 -19.37
C LEU A 570 1.59 -13.31 -20.12
N LEU A 571 1.00 -14.03 -21.08
CA LEU A 571 1.77 -14.93 -21.94
C LEU A 571 2.80 -14.18 -22.80
N ILE A 572 2.45 -12.98 -23.29
CA ILE A 572 3.36 -12.13 -24.06
C ILE A 572 4.55 -11.69 -23.18
N THR A 573 4.30 -11.17 -21.98
CA THR A 573 5.37 -10.74 -21.08
C THR A 573 6.28 -11.91 -20.68
N ASN A 574 5.70 -13.06 -20.34
CA ASN A 574 6.48 -14.26 -20.03
C ASN A 574 7.39 -14.72 -21.19
N ARG A 575 6.89 -14.63 -22.43
CA ARG A 575 7.70 -14.96 -23.63
C ARG A 575 8.88 -14.01 -23.81
N VAL A 576 8.63 -12.72 -23.58
CA VAL A 576 9.66 -11.68 -23.64
C VAL A 576 10.78 -11.95 -22.64
N GLU A 577 10.45 -12.22 -21.37
CA GLU A 577 11.43 -12.52 -20.31
C GLU A 577 12.30 -13.75 -20.61
N ARG A 578 11.84 -14.65 -21.48
CA ARG A 578 12.59 -15.84 -21.94
C ARG A 578 13.24 -15.66 -23.31
N GLY A 579 13.29 -14.45 -23.83
CA GLY A 579 13.96 -14.13 -25.10
C GLY A 579 13.17 -14.51 -26.36
N ASP A 580 11.90 -14.93 -26.26
CA ASP A 580 11.05 -15.21 -27.42
C ASP A 580 10.36 -13.93 -27.93
N LEU A 581 11.20 -12.94 -28.22
CA LEU A 581 10.76 -11.60 -28.55
C LEU A 581 9.96 -11.54 -29.85
N GLY A 582 10.29 -12.41 -30.81
CA GLY A 582 9.61 -12.45 -32.11
C GLY A 582 8.13 -12.82 -32.03
N ARG A 583 7.82 -13.96 -31.42
CA ARG A 583 6.41 -14.37 -31.21
C ARG A 583 5.67 -13.42 -30.29
N ALA A 584 6.34 -12.89 -29.27
CA ALA A 584 5.75 -11.91 -28.34
C ALA A 584 5.31 -10.62 -29.05
N TYR A 585 6.14 -10.10 -29.95
CA TYR A 585 5.84 -8.90 -30.74
C TYR A 585 4.62 -9.09 -31.63
N ASP A 586 4.55 -10.21 -32.40
CA ASP A 586 3.42 -10.50 -33.29
C ASP A 586 2.11 -10.63 -32.47
N ALA A 587 2.18 -11.31 -31.34
CA ALA A 587 1.05 -11.48 -30.45
C ALA A 587 0.59 -10.13 -29.84
N ALA A 588 1.52 -9.30 -29.36
CA ALA A 588 1.21 -8.01 -28.75
C ALA A 588 0.62 -7.02 -29.75
N THR A 589 1.24 -6.90 -30.96
CA THR A 589 0.72 -6.04 -32.02
C THR A 589 -0.68 -6.46 -32.45
N ASN A 590 -0.91 -7.76 -32.58
CA ASN A 590 -2.23 -8.30 -32.91
C ASN A 590 -3.25 -8.03 -31.81
N LEU A 591 -2.84 -8.16 -30.55
CA LEU A 591 -3.71 -7.92 -29.37
C LEU A 591 -4.17 -6.45 -29.34
N VAL A 592 -3.26 -5.48 -29.48
CA VAL A 592 -3.59 -4.05 -29.52
C VAL A 592 -4.50 -3.72 -30.71
N ARG A 593 -4.23 -4.31 -31.89
CA ARG A 593 -5.10 -4.10 -33.07
C ARG A 593 -6.55 -4.56 -32.84
N HIS A 594 -6.76 -5.65 -32.14
CA HIS A 594 -8.09 -6.19 -31.86
C HIS A 594 -8.73 -5.57 -30.59
N ARG A 595 -7.92 -5.03 -29.69
CA ARG A 595 -8.34 -4.49 -28.41
C ARG A 595 -7.67 -3.13 -28.11
N PRO A 596 -7.90 -2.10 -28.96
CA PRO A 596 -7.23 -0.81 -28.83
C PRO A 596 -7.64 0.00 -27.58
N GLN A 597 -8.69 -0.42 -26.86
CA GLN A 597 -9.12 0.17 -25.60
C GLN A 597 -8.73 -0.67 -24.38
N SER A 598 -7.82 -1.62 -24.55
CA SER A 598 -7.32 -2.44 -23.44
C SER A 598 -5.99 -1.93 -22.93
N ALA A 599 -5.97 -1.46 -21.69
CA ALA A 599 -4.76 -1.02 -21.01
C ALA A 599 -3.70 -2.15 -20.93
N ASP A 600 -4.13 -3.38 -20.66
CA ASP A 600 -3.23 -4.55 -20.59
C ASP A 600 -2.62 -4.90 -21.96
N ALA A 601 -3.35 -4.69 -23.06
CA ALA A 601 -2.81 -4.91 -24.39
C ALA A 601 -1.69 -3.90 -24.70
N HIS A 602 -1.92 -2.62 -24.40
CA HIS A 602 -0.91 -1.58 -24.55
C HIS A 602 0.29 -1.81 -23.65
N PHE A 603 0.07 -2.23 -22.41
CA PHE A 603 1.16 -2.58 -21.50
C PHE A 603 2.00 -3.75 -22.02
N ALA A 604 1.39 -4.83 -22.50
CA ALA A 604 2.11 -5.95 -23.07
C ALA A 604 2.94 -5.52 -24.30
N LEU A 605 2.41 -4.66 -25.16
CA LEU A 605 3.16 -4.13 -26.30
C LEU A 605 4.31 -3.21 -25.86
N SER A 606 4.10 -2.38 -24.82
CA SER A 606 5.17 -1.54 -24.26
C SER A 606 6.32 -2.38 -23.72
N PHE A 607 6.01 -3.50 -23.08
CA PHE A 607 6.99 -4.44 -22.55
C PHE A 607 7.83 -5.06 -23.68
N VAL A 608 7.17 -5.50 -24.76
CA VAL A 608 7.84 -5.99 -25.97
C VAL A 608 8.77 -4.93 -26.58
N TYR A 609 8.28 -3.69 -26.73
CA TYR A 609 9.07 -2.59 -27.31
C TYR A 609 10.30 -2.26 -26.47
N ARG A 610 10.20 -2.34 -25.11
CA ARG A 610 11.34 -2.11 -24.22
C ARG A 610 12.43 -3.13 -24.46
N TYR A 611 12.11 -4.42 -24.48
CA TYR A 611 13.08 -5.48 -24.76
C TYR A 611 13.62 -5.42 -26.20
N ALA A 612 12.81 -4.95 -27.14
CA ALA A 612 13.26 -4.71 -28.53
C ALA A 612 14.19 -3.48 -28.64
N GLY A 613 14.44 -2.74 -27.56
CA GLY A 613 15.22 -1.50 -27.60
C GLY A 613 14.53 -0.35 -28.34
N MET A 614 13.19 -0.37 -28.43
CA MET A 614 12.34 0.63 -29.10
C MET A 614 11.67 1.49 -28.04
N LEU A 615 12.46 2.24 -27.28
CA LEU A 615 12.02 2.91 -26.06
C LEU A 615 11.00 4.03 -26.31
N GLU A 616 11.08 4.77 -27.42
CA GLU A 616 10.07 5.79 -27.73
C GLU A 616 8.69 5.16 -27.85
N GLN A 617 8.57 4.10 -28.65
CA GLN A 617 7.33 3.36 -28.83
C GLN A 617 6.88 2.73 -27.50
N SER A 618 7.81 2.18 -26.72
CA SER A 618 7.49 1.65 -25.38
C SER A 618 6.87 2.72 -24.49
N THR A 619 7.43 3.93 -24.43
CA THR A 619 6.88 5.02 -23.61
C THR A 619 5.53 5.53 -24.10
N GLU A 620 5.27 5.50 -25.42
CA GLU A 620 3.96 5.82 -25.99
C GLU A 620 2.90 4.82 -25.53
N GLU A 621 3.19 3.53 -25.62
CA GLU A 621 2.27 2.47 -25.18
C GLU A 621 2.10 2.45 -23.64
N CYS A 622 3.15 2.73 -22.87
CA CYS A 622 3.06 2.95 -21.42
C CYS A 622 2.11 4.10 -21.06
N ASN A 623 2.18 5.21 -21.79
CA ASN A 623 1.28 6.34 -21.60
C ASN A 623 -0.16 5.98 -21.97
N ALA A 624 -0.37 5.23 -23.07
CA ALA A 624 -1.68 4.74 -23.47
C ALA A 624 -2.27 3.81 -22.40
N ALA A 625 -1.50 2.84 -21.90
CA ALA A 625 -1.93 1.96 -20.81
C ALA A 625 -2.33 2.74 -19.56
N ARG A 626 -1.48 3.70 -19.13
CA ARG A 626 -1.76 4.54 -17.97
C ARG A 626 -2.94 5.49 -18.17
N GLN A 627 -3.19 5.94 -19.39
CA GLN A 627 -4.36 6.78 -19.69
C GLN A 627 -5.65 5.97 -19.58
N LEU A 628 -5.65 4.74 -20.12
CA LEU A 628 -6.78 3.84 -20.06
C LEU A 628 -7.06 3.31 -18.64
N ASP A 629 -6.01 3.04 -17.85
CA ASP A 629 -6.13 2.58 -16.46
C ASP A 629 -5.11 3.26 -15.53
N PRO A 630 -5.40 4.50 -15.06
CA PRO A 630 -4.42 5.38 -14.43
C PRO A 630 -3.88 4.94 -13.07
N GLY A 631 -4.58 4.06 -12.37
CA GLY A 631 -4.23 3.62 -11.01
C GLY A 631 -3.65 2.21 -10.93
N ASN A 632 -3.47 1.53 -12.06
CA ASN A 632 -3.04 0.15 -12.07
C ASN A 632 -1.53 0.03 -11.78
N PHE A 633 -1.20 -0.53 -10.63
CA PHE A 633 0.19 -0.75 -10.21
C PHE A 633 0.93 -1.76 -11.11
N ALA A 634 0.23 -2.61 -11.86
CA ALA A 634 0.86 -3.56 -12.78
C ALA A 634 1.76 -2.86 -13.82
N TYR A 635 1.46 -1.60 -14.18
CA TYR A 635 2.22 -0.83 -15.15
C TYR A 635 3.47 -0.13 -14.57
N ARG A 636 3.80 -0.36 -13.29
CA ARG A 636 4.98 0.22 -12.62
C ARG A 636 6.28 -0.03 -13.39
N SER A 637 6.43 -1.20 -14.03
CA SER A 637 7.65 -1.54 -14.77
C SER A 637 7.91 -0.66 -16.00
N CYS A 638 6.91 0.12 -16.45
CA CYS A 638 7.12 1.18 -17.43
C CYS A 638 8.14 2.23 -16.97
N ALA A 639 8.40 2.36 -15.66
CA ALA A 639 9.44 3.22 -15.12
C ALA A 639 10.80 2.97 -15.78
N TRP A 640 11.13 1.71 -16.11
CA TRP A 640 12.38 1.36 -16.76
C TRP A 640 12.52 1.98 -18.13
N SER A 641 11.47 1.94 -18.99
CA SER A 641 11.50 2.57 -20.30
C SER A 641 11.79 4.08 -20.25
N PHE A 642 11.25 4.76 -19.24
CA PHE A 642 11.52 6.19 -19.06
C PHE A 642 12.92 6.45 -18.47
N LEU A 643 13.36 5.61 -17.55
CA LEU A 643 14.67 5.74 -16.91
C LEU A 643 15.80 5.54 -17.93
N GLU A 644 15.71 4.52 -18.76
CA GLU A 644 16.65 4.22 -19.85
C GLU A 644 16.71 5.31 -20.91
N MET A 645 15.69 6.18 -21.00
CA MET A 645 15.66 7.38 -21.84
C MET A 645 16.04 8.65 -21.07
N ASN A 646 16.59 8.55 -19.88
CA ASN A 646 16.94 9.68 -19.00
C ASN A 646 15.74 10.62 -18.68
N LYS A 647 14.53 10.05 -18.59
CA LYS A 647 13.29 10.79 -18.23
C LYS A 647 12.87 10.45 -16.79
N THR A 648 13.70 10.81 -15.83
CA THR A 648 13.62 10.41 -14.43
C THR A 648 12.31 10.84 -13.76
N ASP A 649 11.82 12.07 -14.00
CA ASP A 649 10.53 12.54 -13.49
C ASP A 649 9.38 11.61 -13.93
N ARG A 650 9.41 11.20 -15.22
CA ARG A 650 8.38 10.30 -15.75
C ARG A 650 8.54 8.89 -15.21
N ALA A 651 9.75 8.42 -15.01
CA ALA A 651 10.00 7.13 -14.36
C ALA A 651 9.41 7.10 -12.95
N MET A 652 9.64 8.16 -12.16
CA MET A 652 9.09 8.30 -10.81
C MET A 652 7.55 8.29 -10.80
N ASP A 653 6.90 8.85 -11.81
CA ASP A 653 5.43 8.79 -11.98
C ASP A 653 4.89 7.35 -12.02
N PHE A 654 5.63 6.41 -12.62
CA PHE A 654 5.26 5.00 -12.68
C PHE A 654 5.68 4.23 -11.43
N VAL A 655 6.81 4.58 -10.80
CA VAL A 655 7.21 4.05 -9.49
C VAL A 655 6.12 4.35 -8.44
N HIS A 656 5.54 5.54 -8.47
CA HIS A 656 4.48 5.95 -7.54
C HIS A 656 3.16 5.16 -7.72
N LEU A 657 2.94 4.45 -8.83
CA LEU A 657 1.78 3.56 -8.97
C LEU A 657 1.79 2.42 -7.94
N ASP A 658 2.98 2.05 -7.46
CA ASP A 658 3.18 0.97 -6.49
C ASP A 658 3.96 1.45 -5.25
N ALA A 659 3.72 2.70 -4.86
CA ALA A 659 4.40 3.35 -3.74
C ALA A 659 4.26 2.53 -2.44
N GLY A 660 5.40 2.29 -1.78
CA GLY A 660 5.47 1.51 -0.54
C GLY A 660 5.72 0.00 -0.75
N SER A 661 5.72 -0.49 -1.99
CA SER A 661 6.10 -1.87 -2.29
C SER A 661 7.62 -2.08 -2.26
N GLU A 662 8.06 -3.33 -2.13
CA GLU A 662 9.47 -3.70 -2.27
C GLU A 662 10.01 -3.38 -3.67
N TRP A 663 9.17 -3.51 -4.72
CA TRP A 663 9.54 -3.16 -6.07
C TRP A 663 9.83 -1.66 -6.22
N ALA A 664 8.97 -0.79 -5.68
CA ALA A 664 9.21 0.66 -5.70
C ALA A 664 10.48 1.03 -4.93
N ALA A 665 10.72 0.39 -3.77
CA ALA A 665 11.94 0.59 -2.99
C ALA A 665 13.19 0.14 -3.76
N TRP A 666 13.08 -0.88 -4.61
CA TRP A 666 14.18 -1.36 -5.45
C TRP A 666 14.50 -0.42 -6.61
N VAL A 667 13.49 0.14 -7.29
CA VAL A 667 13.69 0.99 -8.48
C VAL A 667 14.07 2.44 -8.12
N THR A 668 13.57 2.96 -7.00
CA THR A 668 13.79 4.36 -6.58
C THR A 668 15.26 4.79 -6.57
N PRO A 669 16.24 4.01 -6.03
CA PRO A 669 17.65 4.37 -6.08
C PRO A 669 18.21 4.53 -7.49
N TYR A 670 17.74 3.74 -8.47
CA TYR A 670 18.15 3.89 -9.88
C TYR A 670 17.65 5.20 -10.47
N VAL A 671 16.45 5.65 -10.11
CA VAL A 671 15.93 6.95 -10.57
C VAL A 671 16.81 8.08 -10.05
N TYR A 672 17.17 8.08 -8.76
CA TYR A 672 18.07 9.08 -8.18
C TYR A 672 19.47 9.05 -8.79
N LEU A 673 19.99 7.86 -9.11
CA LEU A 673 21.26 7.74 -9.83
C LEU A 673 21.18 8.34 -11.23
N GLY A 674 20.08 8.13 -11.96
CA GLY A 674 19.83 8.74 -13.27
C GLY A 674 19.81 10.28 -13.19
N GLU A 675 19.32 10.85 -12.09
CA GLU A 675 19.38 12.30 -11.80
C GLU A 675 20.78 12.80 -11.42
N GLY A 676 21.72 11.90 -11.16
CA GLY A 676 23.03 12.23 -10.60
C GLY A 676 22.99 12.48 -9.08
N ASN A 677 21.91 12.15 -8.41
CA ASN A 677 21.63 12.41 -7.00
C ASN A 677 22.11 11.22 -6.14
N ILE A 678 23.45 11.09 -6.03
CA ILE A 678 24.10 9.93 -5.39
C ILE A 678 23.73 9.82 -3.90
N ALA A 679 23.54 10.94 -3.20
CA ALA A 679 23.23 10.93 -1.77
C ALA A 679 21.85 10.34 -1.49
N GLU A 680 20.84 10.76 -2.24
CA GLU A 680 19.48 10.23 -2.13
C GLU A 680 19.39 8.79 -2.63
N ALA A 681 20.16 8.42 -3.67
CA ALA A 681 20.28 7.03 -4.10
C ALA A 681 20.81 6.14 -2.96
N HIS A 682 21.86 6.58 -2.26
CA HIS A 682 22.42 5.88 -1.12
C HIS A 682 21.43 5.73 0.03
N GLU A 683 20.74 6.83 0.39
CA GLU A 683 19.76 6.79 1.47
C GLU A 683 18.55 5.91 1.13
N SER A 684 18.07 5.97 -0.12
CA SER A 684 16.94 5.14 -0.56
C SER A 684 17.31 3.65 -0.68
N ALA A 685 18.57 3.32 -0.98
CA ALA A 685 19.05 1.93 -1.04
C ALA A 685 18.86 1.17 0.30
N LYS A 686 18.94 1.87 1.43
CA LYS A 686 18.72 1.28 2.76
C LYS A 686 17.29 0.74 2.96
N ASN A 687 16.34 1.22 2.17
CA ASN A 687 14.94 0.77 2.17
C ASN A 687 14.70 -0.42 1.24
N MET A 688 15.69 -0.85 0.47
CA MET A 688 15.57 -2.05 -0.38
C MET A 688 15.40 -3.28 0.52
N GLY A 689 14.38 -4.08 0.22
CA GLY A 689 13.99 -5.25 1.00
C GLY A 689 15.07 -6.34 1.06
N LYS A 690 14.87 -7.35 1.91
CA LYS A 690 15.81 -8.48 2.07
C LYS A 690 15.78 -9.46 0.89
N ALA A 691 14.77 -9.40 0.03
CA ALA A 691 14.60 -10.34 -1.08
C ALA A 691 15.73 -10.25 -2.13
N SER A 692 16.35 -9.08 -2.29
CA SER A 692 17.46 -8.84 -3.21
C SER A 692 18.68 -8.29 -2.49
N THR A 693 19.28 -9.07 -1.59
CA THR A 693 20.41 -8.61 -0.78
C THR A 693 21.59 -8.16 -1.63
N TYR A 694 21.92 -8.89 -2.71
CA TYR A 694 23.03 -8.55 -3.59
C TYR A 694 22.79 -7.20 -4.34
N HIS A 695 21.57 -6.88 -4.71
CA HIS A 695 21.23 -5.59 -5.32
C HIS A 695 21.44 -4.44 -4.35
N ARG A 696 20.93 -4.58 -3.12
CA ARG A 696 21.10 -3.59 -2.07
C ARG A 696 22.57 -3.37 -1.76
N ASP A 697 23.31 -4.46 -1.50
CA ASP A 697 24.72 -4.40 -1.12
C ASP A 697 25.58 -3.76 -2.23
N LEU A 698 25.27 -4.06 -3.51
CA LEU A 698 25.90 -3.41 -4.66
C LEU A 698 25.53 -1.93 -4.75
N MET A 699 24.23 -1.59 -4.61
CA MET A 699 23.76 -0.21 -4.69
C MET A 699 24.37 0.66 -3.58
N GLU A 700 24.38 0.17 -2.33
CA GLU A 700 25.01 0.84 -1.20
C GLU A 700 26.52 1.03 -1.43
N ALA A 701 27.22 -0.01 -1.90
CA ALA A 701 28.66 0.07 -2.19
C ALA A 701 28.99 1.06 -3.32
N CYS A 702 28.13 1.13 -4.37
CA CYS A 702 28.33 2.02 -5.50
C CYS A 702 28.05 3.49 -5.16
N THR A 703 27.15 3.74 -4.22
CA THR A 703 26.73 5.09 -3.83
C THR A 703 27.41 5.60 -2.56
N ALA A 704 28.16 4.74 -1.85
CA ALA A 704 28.86 5.12 -0.63
C ALA A 704 29.86 6.28 -0.87
N PRO A 705 29.99 7.22 0.08
CA PRO A 705 30.96 8.32 0.01
C PRO A 705 32.42 7.86 -0.11
N GLN A 706 32.72 6.70 0.46
CA GLN A 706 34.00 6.01 0.33
C GLN A 706 33.76 4.58 -0.12
N ARG A 707 34.49 4.14 -1.15
CA ARG A 707 34.34 2.76 -1.65
C ARG A 707 34.74 1.74 -0.58
N PRO A 708 33.90 0.70 -0.32
CA PRO A 708 34.25 -0.35 0.61
C PRO A 708 35.53 -1.10 0.21
N ALA A 709 36.30 -1.56 1.21
CA ALA A 709 37.51 -2.34 0.97
C ALA A 709 37.23 -3.70 0.27
N ASP A 710 36.03 -4.23 0.44
CA ASP A 710 35.54 -5.49 -0.13
C ASP A 710 34.75 -5.35 -1.43
N MET A 711 34.80 -4.18 -2.09
CA MET A 711 34.08 -3.89 -3.34
C MET A 711 34.18 -5.01 -4.39
N ALA A 712 35.37 -5.58 -4.59
CA ALA A 712 35.57 -6.66 -5.54
C ALA A 712 34.83 -7.96 -5.16
N LYS A 713 34.55 -8.18 -3.88
CA LYS A 713 33.73 -9.31 -3.41
C LYS A 713 32.27 -9.04 -3.72
N ILE A 714 31.76 -7.85 -3.34
CA ILE A 714 30.37 -7.43 -3.58
C ILE A 714 30.02 -7.54 -5.06
N VAL A 715 30.89 -7.04 -5.95
CA VAL A 715 30.70 -7.10 -7.41
C VAL A 715 30.61 -8.54 -7.90
N ARG A 716 31.51 -9.44 -7.46
CA ARG A 716 31.45 -10.86 -7.86
C ARG A 716 30.19 -11.56 -7.37
N GLU A 717 29.76 -11.29 -6.13
CA GLU A 717 28.54 -11.85 -5.58
C GLU A 717 27.31 -11.35 -6.33
N ALA A 718 27.25 -10.06 -6.67
CA ALA A 718 26.17 -9.49 -7.45
C ALA A 718 26.13 -10.05 -8.88
N GLU A 719 27.29 -10.14 -9.57
CA GLU A 719 27.38 -10.72 -10.90
C GLU A 719 26.92 -12.19 -10.92
N SER A 720 27.40 -13.00 -9.99
CA SER A 720 27.01 -14.41 -9.93
C SER A 720 25.54 -14.59 -9.57
N SER A 721 24.99 -13.76 -8.69
CA SER A 721 23.59 -13.87 -8.27
C SER A 721 22.64 -13.45 -9.38
N VAL A 722 22.89 -12.30 -10.06
CA VAL A 722 22.01 -11.84 -11.14
C VAL A 722 22.04 -12.78 -12.34
N MET A 723 23.16 -13.41 -12.64
CA MET A 723 23.26 -14.40 -13.74
C MET A 723 22.45 -15.68 -13.47
N MET A 724 22.01 -15.91 -12.25
CA MET A 724 21.08 -17.00 -11.93
C MET A 724 19.63 -16.63 -12.19
N GLU A 725 19.32 -15.34 -12.33
CA GLU A 725 18.00 -14.89 -12.70
C GLU A 725 17.78 -15.11 -14.20
N PRO A 726 16.61 -15.60 -14.61
CA PRO A 726 16.38 -15.90 -16.02
C PRO A 726 16.04 -14.67 -16.87
N ASP A 727 15.86 -13.50 -16.24
CA ASP A 727 15.47 -12.25 -16.89
C ASP A 727 16.67 -11.41 -17.31
N ALA A 728 16.87 -11.24 -18.61
CA ALA A 728 17.97 -10.46 -19.19
C ALA A 728 17.90 -8.96 -18.88
N GLU A 729 16.73 -8.42 -18.57
CA GLU A 729 16.56 -7.03 -18.12
C GLU A 729 17.26 -6.80 -16.77
N ALA A 730 17.18 -7.76 -15.83
CA ALA A 730 17.90 -7.69 -14.57
C ALA A 730 19.42 -7.64 -14.78
N TRP A 731 19.95 -8.40 -15.76
CA TRP A 731 21.38 -8.36 -16.11
C TRP A 731 21.79 -6.99 -16.63
N TYR A 732 20.92 -6.37 -17.46
CA TYR A 732 21.16 -5.02 -17.97
C TYR A 732 21.24 -4.00 -16.82
N HIS A 733 20.25 -3.98 -15.91
CA HIS A 733 20.21 -2.99 -14.83
C HIS A 733 21.38 -3.13 -13.85
N VAL A 734 21.74 -4.36 -13.46
CA VAL A 734 22.92 -4.59 -12.62
C VAL A 734 24.22 -4.22 -13.37
N GLY A 735 24.30 -4.52 -14.67
CA GLY A 735 25.41 -4.08 -15.53
C GLY A 735 25.53 -2.57 -15.60
N ALA A 736 24.42 -1.85 -15.77
CA ALA A 736 24.39 -0.39 -15.80
C ALA A 736 24.81 0.23 -14.44
N LEU A 737 24.35 -0.35 -13.32
CA LEU A 737 24.80 0.06 -11.99
C LEU A 737 26.30 -0.16 -11.80
N MET A 738 26.83 -1.30 -12.22
CA MET A 738 28.28 -1.58 -12.17
C MET A 738 29.07 -0.58 -13.03
N ALA A 739 28.55 -0.20 -14.21
CA ALA A 739 29.16 0.80 -15.08
C ALA A 739 29.23 2.18 -14.39
N ALA A 740 28.11 2.63 -13.79
CA ALA A 740 28.06 3.89 -13.03
C ALA A 740 29.05 3.91 -11.87
N CYS A 741 29.33 2.75 -11.29
CA CYS A 741 30.28 2.53 -10.19
C CYS A 741 31.75 2.32 -10.67
N GLY A 742 32.00 2.43 -11.96
CA GLY A 742 33.33 2.27 -12.57
C GLY A 742 33.85 0.82 -12.60
N GLN A 743 32.94 -0.16 -12.54
CA GLN A 743 33.26 -1.58 -12.66
C GLN A 743 33.12 -2.04 -14.10
N THR A 744 34.02 -1.57 -14.98
CA THR A 744 33.95 -1.70 -16.45
C THR A 744 33.82 -3.16 -16.94
N GLU A 745 34.69 -4.05 -16.48
CA GLU A 745 34.74 -5.43 -17.01
C GLU A 745 33.48 -6.25 -16.62
N PRO A 746 33.02 -6.28 -15.34
CA PRO A 746 31.76 -6.95 -14.99
C PRO A 746 30.55 -6.36 -15.72
N ALA A 747 30.47 -5.03 -15.80
CA ALA A 747 29.41 -4.33 -16.55
C ALA A 747 29.34 -4.80 -18.00
N MET A 748 30.49 -4.85 -18.68
CA MET A 748 30.58 -5.28 -20.10
C MET A 748 30.15 -6.74 -20.29
N ARG A 749 30.47 -7.63 -19.31
CA ARG A 749 30.03 -9.03 -19.39
C ARG A 749 28.51 -9.14 -19.27
N LEU A 750 27.90 -8.46 -18.28
CA LEU A 750 26.44 -8.48 -18.07
C LEU A 750 25.67 -7.87 -19.23
N LEU A 751 26.10 -6.69 -19.74
CA LEU A 751 25.44 -6.04 -20.88
C LEU A 751 25.52 -6.90 -22.14
N ARG A 752 26.66 -7.54 -22.40
CA ARG A 752 26.83 -8.47 -23.54
C ARG A 752 25.91 -9.68 -23.39
N ALA A 753 25.85 -10.27 -22.20
CA ALA A 753 24.97 -11.40 -21.92
C ALA A 753 23.50 -11.02 -22.09
N ALA A 754 23.07 -9.86 -21.60
CA ALA A 754 21.70 -9.36 -21.76
C ALA A 754 21.31 -9.26 -23.26
N VAL A 755 22.16 -8.67 -24.09
CA VAL A 755 21.89 -8.57 -25.53
C VAL A 755 21.86 -9.95 -26.22
N GLN A 756 22.71 -10.88 -25.79
CA GLN A 756 22.71 -12.27 -26.31
C GLN A 756 21.41 -13.02 -25.94
N GLN A 757 20.75 -12.64 -24.85
CA GLN A 757 19.46 -13.18 -24.40
C GLN A 757 18.26 -12.39 -24.95
N ASN A 758 18.46 -11.65 -26.05
CA ASN A 758 17.43 -10.87 -26.74
C ASN A 758 16.85 -9.67 -25.94
N TYR A 759 17.56 -9.15 -24.92
CA TYR A 759 17.34 -7.79 -24.44
C TYR A 759 18.11 -6.84 -25.36
N CYS A 760 17.47 -6.43 -26.47
CA CYS A 760 18.17 -5.72 -27.54
C CYS A 760 18.73 -4.36 -27.09
N ALA A 761 18.04 -3.64 -26.21
CA ALA A 761 18.48 -2.45 -25.44
C ALA A 761 19.24 -1.37 -26.23
N TYR A 762 19.12 -1.32 -27.58
CA TYR A 762 19.97 -0.44 -28.42
C TYR A 762 19.85 1.03 -28.02
N SER A 763 18.61 1.55 -27.88
CA SER A 763 18.40 2.94 -27.47
C SER A 763 18.87 3.17 -26.02
N ALA A 764 18.67 2.22 -25.12
CA ALA A 764 19.15 2.31 -23.75
C ALA A 764 20.68 2.38 -23.68
N LEU A 765 21.39 1.55 -24.43
CA LEU A 765 22.85 1.61 -24.50
C LEU A 765 23.39 2.96 -25.01
N LEU A 766 22.61 3.68 -25.83
CA LEU A 766 22.97 5.02 -26.31
C LEU A 766 22.66 6.12 -25.29
N ASP A 767 21.53 6.03 -24.56
CA ASP A 767 20.96 7.17 -23.84
C ASP A 767 20.99 7.04 -22.31
N ASP A 768 21.09 5.80 -21.75
CA ASP A 768 21.09 5.56 -20.32
C ASP A 768 22.23 6.33 -19.61
N PRO A 769 21.95 7.26 -18.69
CA PRO A 769 22.96 8.07 -18.02
C PRO A 769 23.98 7.25 -17.23
N LEU A 770 23.61 6.05 -16.75
CA LEU A 770 24.49 5.17 -15.99
C LEU A 770 25.63 4.59 -16.84
N LEU A 771 25.47 4.56 -18.16
CA LEU A 771 26.47 4.04 -19.11
C LEU A 771 27.41 5.10 -19.67
N LYS A 772 27.31 6.35 -19.22
CA LYS A 772 28.04 7.51 -19.76
C LYS A 772 29.54 7.27 -19.90
N ASP A 773 30.17 6.70 -18.88
CA ASP A 773 31.61 6.47 -18.90
C ASP A 773 31.98 5.20 -19.66
N LEU A 774 31.14 4.16 -19.63
CA LEU A 774 31.34 2.93 -20.35
C LEU A 774 31.32 3.11 -21.88
N ARG A 775 30.54 4.08 -22.38
CA ARG A 775 30.50 4.46 -23.82
C ARG A 775 31.83 4.96 -24.38
N LYS A 776 32.77 5.35 -23.52
CA LYS A 776 34.13 5.78 -23.96
C LYS A 776 35.02 4.59 -24.24
N GLU A 777 34.66 3.39 -23.80
CA GLU A 777 35.44 2.17 -24.00
C GLU A 777 35.28 1.62 -25.44
N THR A 778 36.37 1.34 -26.11
CA THR A 778 36.35 0.81 -27.49
C THR A 778 35.59 -0.50 -27.60
N ALA A 779 35.68 -1.36 -26.57
CA ALA A 779 34.99 -2.64 -26.53
C ALA A 779 33.45 -2.50 -26.46
N PHE A 780 32.92 -1.35 -26.03
CA PHE A 780 31.49 -1.08 -25.94
C PHE A 780 30.82 -1.04 -27.33
N ASN A 781 31.56 -0.63 -28.39
CA ASN A 781 31.04 -0.61 -29.75
C ASN A 781 30.59 -2.00 -30.25
N ALA A 782 31.24 -3.07 -29.77
CA ALA A 782 30.81 -4.43 -30.11
C ALA A 782 29.42 -4.78 -29.47
N VAL A 783 29.14 -4.31 -28.27
CA VAL A 783 27.84 -4.49 -27.62
C VAL A 783 26.76 -3.69 -28.34
N LEU A 784 27.04 -2.42 -28.70
CA LEU A 784 26.16 -1.60 -29.52
C LEU A 784 25.82 -2.23 -30.88
N THR A 785 26.84 -2.78 -31.56
CA THR A 785 26.63 -3.46 -32.84
C THR A 785 25.75 -4.69 -32.69
N SER A 786 25.98 -5.49 -31.66
CA SER A 786 25.15 -6.66 -31.36
C SER A 786 23.70 -6.27 -31.03
N ALA A 787 23.49 -5.22 -30.24
CA ALA A 787 22.17 -4.70 -29.90
C ALA A 787 21.44 -4.14 -31.14
N SER A 788 22.14 -3.41 -32.00
CA SER A 788 21.59 -2.92 -33.27
C SER A 788 21.14 -4.05 -34.18
N ASN A 789 21.94 -5.11 -34.29
CA ASN A 789 21.60 -6.30 -35.10
C ASN A 789 20.39 -7.02 -34.49
N CYS A 790 20.34 -7.18 -33.16
CA CYS A 790 19.19 -7.73 -32.44
C CYS A 790 17.89 -6.98 -32.75
N GLN A 791 17.92 -5.66 -32.70
CA GLN A 791 16.78 -4.82 -33.07
C GLN A 791 16.41 -4.90 -34.55
N ALA A 792 17.41 -4.97 -35.47
CA ALA A 792 17.20 -5.02 -36.91
C ALA A 792 16.46 -6.29 -37.34
N VAL A 793 16.81 -7.45 -36.77
CA VAL A 793 16.14 -8.74 -37.05
C VAL A 793 14.64 -8.65 -36.75
N LEU A 794 14.24 -7.91 -35.70
CA LEU A 794 12.83 -7.71 -35.37
C LEU A 794 12.12 -6.77 -36.35
N LYS A 795 12.83 -5.79 -36.94
CA LYS A 795 12.27 -4.83 -37.89
C LYS A 795 12.18 -5.42 -39.32
N GLU A 796 13.20 -6.15 -39.78
CA GLU A 796 13.30 -6.66 -41.16
C GLU A 796 12.42 -7.88 -41.42
N GLY A 797 12.18 -8.72 -40.46
CA GLY A 797 11.26 -9.88 -40.58
C GLY A 797 9.80 -9.52 -40.82
N ARG A 798 9.46 -8.21 -41.00
CA ARG A 798 8.09 -7.67 -40.91
C ARG A 798 7.77 -6.56 -41.89
N GLN A 799 8.66 -6.24 -42.84
CA GLN A 799 8.33 -5.51 -44.06
C GLN A 799 7.84 -6.50 -45.14
#